data_3ce4a3b100d43c8eb5e752d007621d29
#
_entry.id   3ce4a3b100d43c8eb5e752d007621d29
#
_cell.length_a   1.000
_cell.length_b   1.000
_cell.length_c   1.000
_cell.angle_alpha   90.00
_cell.angle_beta   90.00
_cell.angle_gamma   90.00
#
_symmetry.space_group_name_H-M   'P 1'
#
loop_
_entity.id
_entity.type
_entity.pdbx_description
1 polymer ?
#
loop_
_entity_poly.entity_id
_entity_poly.type
_entity_poly.pdbx_seq_one_letter_code
_entity_poly.pdbx_strand_id
1 'polypeptide(L)'
;MSKFVLIDGHSILNRAFYGVPIFTNSEGLHTNAVFGFLNIMFKIIDSKQPDYMAVAFDVHQPTFRHEMFKDYKGTRKPMMEELREQVPVIKELLQKMNITTVELPGYEADDVIGTLSKEGEKAGMEVDVISGDRDLLQLASDHITICIPKTKKGQTTVEEYNTEGVKELYKVTPKEFIDVKALMGDSSDNIPGVPGIGEKGATAIISQFGSIENAYDHADEISNTRNRNALLNNYEMAQMSKTLATINIQSPVEVTPKQCKLEDIYTEDALEMIKRLEFKSMIQRFGSVTSTNDCEGGFKSINNPFDADPIFEQAKNADNVGIFIYRNKDNFGVSLCFNNDNVYYIGKEGFVTEDYIIEKVRDLVNAKAKLTILNIKENNDILENDDAESIFDISIAAYLLNPLQNTYDYDDIAREYLGMNVPAFDEIFPKTKKSETPSDEIPENILKYACYNAYVAYKAKDALTEKLKETEMLDIYNNVEIPLTYALYDMEQAGIMVAGDKLKEYGERLKTGIDALEKDIFAEAGHEFNINSPKQLGEILFGEMQLPGGKKTKTGYSTSASVLEKLEPDYPFVSKILEYRQLTKLKSTYADGLAVYIGEDNRIHGKFNQTITATGRISSTEPNLQNIPVRMPLGREIRKVFIPKEGCVFIDADYSQIELRILAHMSDDKNLIDAYNHSKDIHAATASLVFHVPLEEVTKEQRSNAKAVNFGIVYGISSFGLSNDLSISRKEAEQYIKDYFISYPGIKNYLDNSVKEAKEKGYSVTMFGRRRPIPELTSGNFMQRQFGERVAMNSPIQGSAADIMKIAMINVAKELKEKDLKSKIVLQVHDELLIEAYENEVEQVKDILKRNMEQAAHLNVPLDVDVQVGNNWDEAH
;
A
#
# COMPACT_ATOMS: atom_id res chain seq x y z
N MET A 1 -40.11 -18.37 9.99
CA MET A 1 -40.34 -16.94 10.21
C MET A 1 -39.41 -16.17 9.26
N SER A 2 -39.87 -15.04 8.76
CA SER A 2 -39.00 -14.19 7.96
C SER A 2 -37.93 -13.54 8.84
N LYS A 3 -36.73 -13.34 8.26
CA LYS A 3 -35.55 -12.80 8.96
C LYS A 3 -35.31 -11.36 8.58
N PHE A 4 -35.13 -10.50 9.56
CA PHE A 4 -34.84 -9.09 9.39
C PHE A 4 -33.53 -8.74 10.04
N VAL A 5 -32.57 -8.25 9.25
CA VAL A 5 -31.26 -7.78 9.73
C VAL A 5 -31.22 -6.25 9.78
N LEU A 6 -30.89 -5.72 10.94
CA LEU A 6 -30.67 -4.30 11.18
C LEU A 6 -29.18 -4.05 11.49
N ILE A 7 -28.54 -3.14 10.76
CA ILE A 7 -27.12 -2.82 10.95
C ILE A 7 -26.99 -1.39 11.47
N ASP A 8 -26.23 -1.22 12.54
CA ASP A 8 -25.76 0.07 13.01
C ASP A 8 -24.59 0.54 12.11
N GLY A 9 -24.88 1.45 11.20
CA GLY A 9 -23.96 1.88 10.15
C GLY A 9 -22.69 2.52 10.70
N HIS A 10 -22.81 3.45 11.63
CA HIS A 10 -21.65 4.13 12.20
C HIS A 10 -20.81 3.22 13.10
N SER A 11 -21.46 2.37 13.92
CA SER A 11 -20.76 1.44 14.80
C SER A 11 -19.91 0.44 13.99
N ILE A 12 -20.51 -0.17 12.95
CA ILE A 12 -19.80 -1.13 12.10
C ILE A 12 -18.73 -0.45 11.25
N LEU A 13 -18.99 0.75 10.71
CA LEU A 13 -18.00 1.49 9.92
C LEU A 13 -16.78 1.92 10.77
N ASN A 14 -17.01 2.44 11.98
CA ASN A 14 -15.94 2.73 12.95
C ASN A 14 -15.11 1.48 13.27
N ARG A 15 -15.80 0.37 13.53
CA ARG A 15 -15.15 -0.89 13.84
C ARG A 15 -14.27 -1.36 12.67
N ALA A 16 -14.78 -1.27 11.45
CA ALA A 16 -14.07 -1.61 10.23
C ALA A 16 -12.82 -0.73 10.05
N PHE A 17 -12.95 0.57 10.25
CA PHE A 17 -11.85 1.54 10.14
C PHE A 17 -10.66 1.19 11.05
N TYR A 18 -10.92 0.83 12.30
CA TYR A 18 -9.86 0.45 13.25
C TYR A 18 -9.44 -1.02 13.16
N GLY A 19 -10.21 -1.85 12.49
CA GLY A 19 -9.95 -3.28 12.32
C GLY A 19 -9.17 -3.64 11.06
N VAL A 20 -9.21 -2.77 10.04
CA VAL A 20 -8.54 -2.93 8.75
C VAL A 20 -7.44 -1.88 8.64
N PRO A 21 -6.22 -2.23 8.19
CA PRO A 21 -5.18 -1.26 7.92
C PRO A 21 -5.67 -0.14 7.00
N ILE A 22 -5.21 1.08 7.20
CA ILE A 22 -5.59 2.22 6.36
C ILE A 22 -4.97 2.03 4.98
N PHE A 23 -5.79 2.08 3.94
CA PHE A 23 -5.38 2.12 2.53
C PHE A 23 -6.32 3.02 1.73
N THR A 24 -5.86 3.46 0.58
CA THR A 24 -6.57 4.32 -0.35
C THR A 24 -6.68 3.64 -1.71
N ASN A 25 -7.68 4.02 -2.50
CA ASN A 25 -7.71 3.70 -3.92
C ASN A 25 -6.79 4.65 -4.72
N SER A 26 -6.68 4.45 -6.03
CA SER A 26 -5.87 5.28 -6.94
C SER A 26 -6.30 6.75 -7.01
N GLU A 27 -7.54 7.07 -6.62
CA GLU A 27 -8.05 8.45 -6.50
C GLU A 27 -7.61 9.14 -5.19
N GLY A 28 -6.88 8.43 -4.30
CA GLY A 28 -6.45 8.92 -2.99
C GLY A 28 -7.55 8.88 -1.92
N LEU A 29 -8.72 8.30 -2.21
CA LEU A 29 -9.82 8.13 -1.26
C LEU A 29 -9.51 6.99 -0.30
N HIS A 30 -9.64 7.21 1.02
CA HIS A 30 -9.57 6.13 2.00
C HIS A 30 -10.77 5.19 1.85
N THR A 31 -10.52 3.89 1.79
CA THR A 31 -11.56 2.89 1.47
C THR A 31 -11.59 1.72 2.45
N ASN A 32 -10.66 1.67 3.41
CA ASN A 32 -10.51 0.58 4.38
C ASN A 32 -11.75 0.35 5.25
N ALA A 33 -12.47 1.41 5.67
CA ALA A 33 -13.67 1.27 6.48
C ALA A 33 -14.85 0.71 5.66
N VAL A 34 -15.01 1.17 4.41
CA VAL A 34 -16.01 0.66 3.48
C VAL A 34 -15.74 -0.81 3.18
N PHE A 35 -14.50 -1.18 2.88
CA PHE A 35 -14.08 -2.56 2.65
C PHE A 35 -14.40 -3.47 3.85
N GLY A 36 -14.02 -3.04 5.04
CA GLY A 36 -14.28 -3.82 6.26
C GLY A 36 -15.77 -3.91 6.59
N PHE A 37 -16.55 -2.85 6.36
CA PHE A 37 -18.00 -2.85 6.52
C PHE A 37 -18.66 -3.89 5.61
N LEU A 38 -18.33 -3.89 4.32
CA LEU A 38 -18.86 -4.84 3.35
C LEU A 38 -18.51 -6.28 3.70
N ASN A 39 -17.29 -6.54 4.15
CA ASN A 39 -16.88 -7.88 4.59
C ASN A 39 -17.74 -8.38 5.77
N ILE A 40 -18.05 -7.51 6.73
CA ILE A 40 -18.93 -7.86 7.84
C ILE A 40 -20.36 -8.09 7.33
N MET A 41 -20.87 -7.18 6.50
CA MET A 41 -22.23 -7.26 5.94
C MET A 41 -22.42 -8.52 5.09
N PHE A 42 -21.53 -8.82 4.16
CA PHE A 42 -21.60 -10.04 3.34
C PHE A 42 -21.55 -11.30 4.20
N LYS A 43 -20.70 -11.34 5.23
CA LYS A 43 -20.64 -12.46 6.16
C LYS A 43 -21.97 -12.67 6.90
N ILE A 44 -22.64 -11.59 7.28
CA ILE A 44 -23.96 -11.65 7.91
C ILE A 44 -25.01 -12.15 6.91
N ILE A 45 -25.02 -11.63 5.69
CA ILE A 45 -25.93 -12.08 4.63
C ILE A 45 -25.72 -13.59 4.38
N ASP A 46 -24.48 -14.05 4.22
CA ASP A 46 -24.15 -15.45 3.95
C ASP A 46 -24.60 -16.38 5.10
N SER A 47 -24.42 -15.94 6.34
CA SER A 47 -24.72 -16.78 7.53
C SER A 47 -26.18 -16.74 7.96
N LYS A 48 -26.83 -15.59 7.85
CA LYS A 48 -28.21 -15.38 8.32
C LYS A 48 -29.25 -15.53 7.21
N GLN A 49 -28.89 -15.28 5.96
CA GLN A 49 -29.79 -15.30 4.79
C GLN A 49 -31.08 -14.49 5.04
N PRO A 50 -30.97 -13.16 5.24
CA PRO A 50 -32.12 -12.32 5.60
C PRO A 50 -33.09 -12.12 4.44
N ASP A 51 -34.37 -12.05 4.73
CA ASP A 51 -35.43 -11.64 3.79
C ASP A 51 -35.55 -10.11 3.73
N TYR A 52 -35.15 -9.44 4.82
CA TYR A 52 -35.23 -7.99 4.99
C TYR A 52 -33.95 -7.44 5.59
N MET A 53 -33.50 -6.28 5.15
CA MET A 53 -32.30 -5.63 5.67
C MET A 53 -32.43 -4.11 5.64
N ALA A 54 -31.95 -3.45 6.71
CA ALA A 54 -31.76 -2.01 6.72
C ALA A 54 -30.49 -1.62 7.50
N VAL A 55 -29.91 -0.49 7.13
CA VAL A 55 -28.74 0.09 7.79
C VAL A 55 -29.13 1.47 8.35
N ALA A 56 -29.03 1.65 9.66
CA ALA A 56 -29.32 2.91 10.31
C ALA A 56 -28.05 3.74 10.47
N PHE A 57 -28.14 5.06 10.19
CA PHE A 57 -27.02 6.01 10.38
C PHE A 57 -27.47 7.17 11.26
N ASP A 58 -26.55 7.65 12.11
CA ASP A 58 -26.75 8.89 12.85
C ASP A 58 -26.74 10.11 11.91
N VAL A 59 -27.57 11.08 12.19
CA VAL A 59 -27.54 12.40 11.56
C VAL A 59 -26.72 13.35 12.42
N HIS A 60 -25.89 14.18 11.79
CA HIS A 60 -25.05 15.13 12.52
C HIS A 60 -25.86 16.34 13.01
N GLN A 61 -26.84 16.07 13.86
CA GLN A 61 -27.73 17.07 14.48
C GLN A 61 -27.92 16.75 15.96
N PRO A 62 -28.22 17.76 16.83
CA PRO A 62 -28.58 17.51 18.20
C PRO A 62 -29.81 16.60 18.30
N THR A 63 -29.81 15.67 19.26
CA THR A 63 -30.92 14.78 19.55
C THR A 63 -31.63 15.25 20.82
N PHE A 64 -32.80 14.70 21.09
CA PHE A 64 -33.57 15.03 22.34
C PHE A 64 -32.72 14.80 23.61
N ARG A 65 -31.71 13.88 23.58
CA ARG A 65 -30.78 13.65 24.70
C ARG A 65 -29.86 14.86 24.93
N HIS A 66 -29.44 15.55 23.87
CA HIS A 66 -28.64 16.78 23.99
C HIS A 66 -29.47 17.93 24.56
N GLU A 67 -30.79 17.98 24.26
CA GLU A 67 -31.70 18.97 24.83
C GLU A 67 -31.91 18.72 26.32
N MET A 68 -31.97 17.46 26.74
CA MET A 68 -32.14 17.05 28.12
C MET A 68 -30.85 17.22 28.97
N PHE A 69 -29.70 16.89 28.39
CA PHE A 69 -28.40 16.96 29.04
C PHE A 69 -27.34 17.51 28.07
N LYS A 70 -26.93 18.76 28.27
CA LYS A 70 -26.03 19.50 27.35
C LYS A 70 -24.66 18.85 27.21
N ASP A 71 -24.20 18.14 28.23
CA ASP A 71 -22.89 17.48 28.22
C ASP A 71 -22.94 16.06 27.66
N TYR A 72 -24.14 15.60 27.19
CA TYR A 72 -24.28 14.29 26.55
C TYR A 72 -23.34 14.18 25.33
N LYS A 73 -22.54 13.09 25.27
CA LYS A 73 -21.48 12.85 24.26
C LYS A 73 -20.44 13.97 24.15
N GLY A 74 -20.40 14.93 25.09
CA GLY A 74 -19.51 16.11 25.04
C GLY A 74 -18.01 15.76 25.15
N THR A 75 -17.66 14.59 25.63
CA THR A 75 -16.30 14.08 25.74
C THR A 75 -15.82 13.33 24.49
N ARG A 76 -16.71 13.06 23.52
CA ARG A 76 -16.34 12.36 22.29
C ARG A 76 -15.41 13.21 21.42
N LYS A 77 -14.33 12.61 20.95
CA LYS A 77 -13.44 13.26 19.98
C LYS A 77 -14.13 13.32 18.61
N PRO A 78 -13.87 14.36 17.80
CA PRO A 78 -14.36 14.41 16.43
C PRO A 78 -13.94 13.16 15.65
N MET A 79 -14.81 12.73 14.74
CA MET A 79 -14.49 11.63 13.82
C MET A 79 -13.27 12.00 12.98
N MET A 80 -12.34 11.07 12.83
CA MET A 80 -11.16 11.24 11.96
C MET A 80 -11.60 11.54 10.52
N GLU A 81 -10.85 12.38 9.84
CA GLU A 81 -11.22 12.83 8.49
C GLU A 81 -11.24 11.67 7.50
N GLU A 82 -10.27 10.78 7.62
CA GLU A 82 -10.13 9.56 6.81
C GLU A 82 -11.32 8.59 6.97
N LEU A 83 -12.02 8.64 8.09
CA LEU A 83 -13.25 7.89 8.30
C LEU A 83 -14.47 8.69 7.82
N ARG A 84 -14.48 10.00 8.07
CA ARG A 84 -15.60 10.87 7.72
C ARG A 84 -15.89 10.89 6.23
N GLU A 85 -14.85 10.90 5.39
CA GLU A 85 -15.00 10.88 3.93
C GLU A 85 -15.58 9.53 3.42
N GLN A 86 -15.45 8.46 4.17
CA GLN A 86 -15.99 7.14 3.80
C GLN A 86 -17.48 6.98 4.13
N VAL A 87 -18.06 7.82 4.98
CA VAL A 87 -19.49 7.76 5.33
C VAL A 87 -20.40 7.97 4.13
N PRO A 88 -20.24 9.03 3.31
CA PRO A 88 -21.06 9.19 2.11
C PRO A 88 -20.83 8.06 1.09
N VAL A 89 -19.62 7.55 0.99
CA VAL A 89 -19.26 6.46 0.05
C VAL A 89 -20.03 5.17 0.38
N ILE A 90 -20.04 4.76 1.66
CA ILE A 90 -20.78 3.55 2.05
C ILE A 90 -22.28 3.73 1.85
N LYS A 91 -22.84 4.92 2.14
CA LYS A 91 -24.27 5.18 1.92
C LYS A 91 -24.64 5.09 0.45
N GLU A 92 -23.85 5.69 -0.43
CA GLU A 92 -24.05 5.62 -1.88
C GLU A 92 -23.98 4.16 -2.37
N LEU A 93 -22.99 3.40 -1.89
CA LEU A 93 -22.83 2.01 -2.26
C LEU A 93 -24.00 1.14 -1.79
N LEU A 94 -24.47 1.31 -0.56
CA LEU A 94 -25.64 0.60 -0.04
C LEU A 94 -26.90 0.90 -0.86
N GLN A 95 -27.07 2.16 -1.27
CA GLN A 95 -28.16 2.57 -2.15
C GLN A 95 -28.07 1.88 -3.51
N LYS A 96 -26.88 1.83 -4.12
CA LYS A 96 -26.63 1.12 -5.37
C LYS A 96 -26.84 -0.40 -5.24
N MET A 97 -26.64 -0.95 -4.03
CA MET A 97 -26.91 -2.34 -3.69
C MET A 97 -28.39 -2.61 -3.32
N ASN A 98 -29.32 -1.69 -3.55
CA ASN A 98 -30.71 -1.79 -3.16
C ASN A 98 -30.95 -2.08 -1.67
N ILE A 99 -30.00 -1.67 -0.79
CA ILE A 99 -30.12 -1.83 0.67
C ILE A 99 -30.71 -0.57 1.27
N THR A 100 -31.80 -0.74 2.04
CA THR A 100 -32.48 0.38 2.69
C THR A 100 -31.57 1.04 3.73
N THR A 101 -31.31 2.33 3.59
CA THR A 101 -30.62 3.15 4.60
C THR A 101 -31.62 4.06 5.29
N VAL A 102 -31.51 4.19 6.61
CA VAL A 102 -32.45 4.98 7.42
C VAL A 102 -31.68 5.98 8.27
N GLU A 103 -32.13 7.24 8.21
CA GLU A 103 -31.63 8.36 9.01
C GLU A 103 -32.84 9.13 9.57
N LEU A 104 -32.80 9.52 10.83
CA LEU A 104 -33.91 10.26 11.45
C LEU A 104 -33.38 11.48 12.22
N PRO A 105 -33.61 12.71 11.73
CA PRO A 105 -33.21 13.91 12.43
C PRO A 105 -33.83 14.01 13.84
N GLY A 106 -33.02 14.39 14.82
CA GLY A 106 -33.44 14.50 16.22
C GLY A 106 -33.38 13.19 17.03
N TYR A 107 -33.08 12.06 16.39
CA TYR A 107 -32.92 10.73 17.00
C TYR A 107 -31.57 10.14 16.64
N GLU A 108 -31.16 9.14 17.41
CA GLU A 108 -29.93 8.38 17.14
C GLU A 108 -30.23 7.10 16.33
N ALA A 109 -29.22 6.55 15.69
CA ALA A 109 -29.34 5.28 14.97
C ALA A 109 -29.88 4.16 15.87
N ASP A 110 -29.51 4.15 17.15
CA ASP A 110 -30.00 3.20 18.14
C ASP A 110 -31.51 3.28 18.34
N ASP A 111 -32.11 4.50 18.33
CA ASP A 111 -33.54 4.72 18.45
C ASP A 111 -34.28 4.22 17.19
N VAL A 112 -33.69 4.43 16.02
CA VAL A 112 -34.20 3.89 14.74
C VAL A 112 -34.20 2.36 14.78
N ILE A 113 -33.06 1.77 15.16
CA ILE A 113 -32.89 0.31 15.30
C ILE A 113 -33.87 -0.24 16.34
N GLY A 114 -33.99 0.41 17.50
CA GLY A 114 -34.93 0.03 18.56
C GLY A 114 -36.35 0.01 18.05
N THR A 115 -36.79 1.03 17.34
CA THR A 115 -38.14 1.11 16.76
C THR A 115 -38.37 0.02 15.72
N LEU A 116 -37.49 -0.09 14.71
CA LEU A 116 -37.65 -1.09 13.65
C LEU A 116 -37.55 -2.53 14.15
N SER A 117 -36.69 -2.81 15.15
CA SER A 117 -36.58 -4.15 15.74
C SER A 117 -37.86 -4.56 16.44
N LYS A 118 -38.50 -3.66 17.21
CA LYS A 118 -39.75 -3.92 17.89
C LYS A 118 -40.96 -4.01 16.92
N GLU A 119 -40.94 -3.25 15.85
CA GLU A 119 -41.96 -3.40 14.80
C GLU A 119 -41.78 -4.71 14.02
N GLY A 120 -40.54 -5.15 13.74
CA GLY A 120 -40.24 -6.44 13.13
C GLY A 120 -40.72 -7.60 14.01
N GLU A 121 -40.37 -7.57 15.29
CA GLU A 121 -40.87 -8.55 16.30
C GLU A 121 -42.38 -8.60 16.31
N LYS A 122 -43.06 -7.45 16.37
CA LYS A 122 -44.52 -7.35 16.33
C LYS A 122 -45.13 -7.86 15.00
N ALA A 123 -44.39 -7.77 13.92
CA ALA A 123 -44.78 -8.32 12.62
C ALA A 123 -44.52 -9.85 12.50
N GLY A 124 -43.99 -10.50 13.53
CA GLY A 124 -43.66 -11.92 13.56
C GLY A 124 -42.39 -12.31 12.82
N MET A 125 -41.40 -11.37 12.74
CA MET A 125 -40.07 -11.61 12.16
C MET A 125 -39.09 -12.01 13.27
N GLU A 126 -38.08 -12.81 12.88
CA GLU A 126 -36.83 -12.95 13.64
C GLU A 126 -35.91 -11.79 13.29
N VAL A 127 -35.46 -11.04 14.29
CA VAL A 127 -34.69 -9.83 14.08
C VAL A 127 -33.25 -9.98 14.60
N ASP A 128 -32.26 -9.81 13.73
CA ASP A 128 -30.85 -9.76 14.10
C ASP A 128 -30.36 -8.31 14.04
N VAL A 129 -29.89 -7.76 15.15
CA VAL A 129 -29.32 -6.40 15.24
C VAL A 129 -27.81 -6.48 15.30
N ILE A 130 -27.15 -5.92 14.30
CA ILE A 130 -25.69 -5.96 14.15
C ILE A 130 -25.08 -4.64 14.59
N SER A 131 -24.41 -4.62 15.72
CA SER A 131 -23.70 -3.44 16.24
C SER A 131 -22.52 -3.84 17.11
N GLY A 132 -21.55 -2.95 17.25
CA GLY A 132 -20.50 -3.04 18.27
C GLY A 132 -20.93 -2.46 19.62
N ASP A 133 -22.07 -1.77 19.67
CA ASP A 133 -22.58 -1.14 20.88
C ASP A 133 -23.36 -2.12 21.75
N ARG A 134 -22.98 -2.17 23.03
CA ARG A 134 -23.64 -3.04 24.01
C ARG A 134 -24.91 -2.45 24.56
N ASP A 135 -25.19 -1.19 24.36
CA ASP A 135 -26.39 -0.55 24.84
C ASP A 135 -27.64 -1.14 24.17
N LEU A 136 -27.48 -1.63 22.93
CA LEU A 136 -28.51 -2.36 22.21
C LEU A 136 -28.91 -3.69 22.85
N LEU A 137 -28.17 -4.24 23.83
CA LEU A 137 -28.55 -5.43 24.57
C LEU A 137 -29.88 -5.26 25.30
N GLN A 138 -30.29 -4.02 25.60
CA GLN A 138 -31.61 -3.73 26.17
C GLN A 138 -32.79 -4.11 25.26
N LEU A 139 -32.54 -4.23 23.94
CA LEU A 139 -33.57 -4.60 22.94
C LEU A 139 -33.77 -6.09 22.80
N ALA A 140 -32.84 -6.92 23.30
CA ALA A 140 -32.87 -8.37 23.14
C ALA A 140 -34.19 -8.96 23.67
N SER A 141 -34.72 -9.94 22.94
CA SER A 141 -35.92 -10.67 23.28
C SER A 141 -35.81 -12.10 22.77
N ASP A 142 -36.91 -12.84 22.81
CA ASP A 142 -36.97 -14.19 22.26
C ASP A 142 -36.90 -14.19 20.71
N HIS A 143 -37.24 -13.05 20.09
CA HIS A 143 -37.21 -12.84 18.62
C HIS A 143 -36.28 -11.74 18.17
N ILE A 144 -35.55 -11.07 19.07
CA ILE A 144 -34.54 -10.07 18.75
C ILE A 144 -33.20 -10.53 19.32
N THR A 145 -32.26 -10.80 18.44
CA THR A 145 -30.89 -11.19 18.78
C THR A 145 -29.92 -10.05 18.48
N ILE A 146 -29.12 -9.67 19.49
CA ILE A 146 -28.07 -8.67 19.31
C ILE A 146 -26.76 -9.37 18.93
N CYS A 147 -26.25 -9.05 17.76
CA CYS A 147 -25.09 -9.64 17.15
C CYS A 147 -23.89 -8.67 17.23
N ILE A 148 -22.90 -9.00 18.04
CA ILE A 148 -21.70 -8.17 18.25
C ILE A 148 -20.52 -8.79 17.52
N PRO A 149 -20.08 -8.21 16.39
CA PRO A 149 -18.90 -8.69 15.68
C PRO A 149 -17.63 -8.51 16.54
N LYS A 150 -16.74 -9.51 16.58
CA LYS A 150 -15.43 -9.46 17.24
C LYS A 150 -14.35 -9.92 16.28
N THR A 151 -13.31 -9.10 16.12
CA THR A 151 -12.16 -9.46 15.28
C THR A 151 -10.97 -9.83 16.17
N LYS A 152 -10.51 -11.09 16.07
CA LYS A 152 -9.27 -11.56 16.68
C LYS A 152 -8.38 -12.17 15.61
N LYS A 153 -7.10 -11.71 15.52
CA LYS A 153 -6.09 -12.23 14.59
C LYS A 153 -6.57 -12.30 13.13
N GLY A 154 -7.28 -11.26 12.66
CA GLY A 154 -7.78 -11.18 11.29
C GLY A 154 -9.06 -11.97 11.00
N GLN A 155 -9.57 -12.76 11.96
CA GLN A 155 -10.85 -13.45 11.84
C GLN A 155 -11.94 -12.71 12.60
N THR A 156 -13.05 -12.42 11.95
CA THR A 156 -14.25 -11.84 12.56
C THR A 156 -15.20 -12.96 12.98
N THR A 157 -15.50 -13.04 14.27
CA THR A 157 -16.56 -13.87 14.86
C THR A 157 -17.69 -12.98 15.30
N VAL A 158 -18.91 -13.49 15.37
CA VAL A 158 -20.09 -12.77 15.84
C VAL A 158 -20.57 -13.43 17.13
N GLU A 159 -20.68 -12.65 18.21
CA GLU A 159 -21.30 -13.10 19.45
C GLU A 159 -22.77 -12.72 19.40
N GLU A 160 -23.67 -13.65 19.77
CA GLU A 160 -25.10 -13.48 19.69
C GLU A 160 -25.70 -13.47 21.10
N TYR A 161 -26.57 -12.51 21.38
CA TYR A 161 -27.20 -12.29 22.66
C TYR A 161 -28.72 -12.14 22.49
N ASN A 162 -29.48 -13.16 22.91
CA ASN A 162 -30.91 -13.11 23.12
C ASN A 162 -31.20 -12.82 24.61
N THR A 163 -32.45 -12.94 25.04
CA THR A 163 -32.83 -12.75 26.45
C THR A 163 -31.96 -13.56 27.42
N GLU A 164 -31.75 -14.86 27.14
CA GLU A 164 -30.94 -15.72 28.01
C GLU A 164 -29.47 -15.37 27.98
N GLY A 165 -28.90 -15.01 26.79
CA GLY A 165 -27.52 -14.58 26.66
C GLY A 165 -27.20 -13.31 27.46
N VAL A 166 -28.14 -12.36 27.53
CA VAL A 166 -28.03 -11.18 28.39
C VAL A 166 -28.05 -11.53 29.86
N LYS A 167 -28.96 -12.42 30.26
CA LYS A 167 -29.05 -12.90 31.65
C LYS A 167 -27.80 -13.67 32.08
N GLU A 168 -27.24 -14.50 31.21
CA GLU A 168 -26.01 -15.23 31.53
C GLU A 168 -24.84 -14.26 31.74
N LEU A 169 -24.74 -13.20 30.90
CA LEU A 169 -23.63 -12.24 30.94
C LEU A 169 -23.74 -11.25 32.11
N TYR A 170 -24.96 -10.66 32.31
CA TYR A 170 -25.15 -9.53 33.24
C TYR A 170 -25.99 -9.92 34.47
N LYS A 171 -26.54 -11.14 34.56
CA LYS A 171 -27.37 -11.61 35.64
C LYS A 171 -28.69 -10.81 35.79
N VAL A 172 -29.09 -10.10 34.77
CA VAL A 172 -30.31 -9.31 34.69
C VAL A 172 -30.98 -9.51 33.32
N THR A 173 -32.25 -9.21 33.20
CA THR A 173 -32.98 -9.23 31.94
C THR A 173 -32.58 -8.05 31.04
N PRO A 174 -32.83 -8.10 29.72
CA PRO A 174 -32.61 -6.98 28.84
C PRO A 174 -33.26 -5.67 29.31
N LYS A 175 -34.47 -5.73 29.86
CA LYS A 175 -35.16 -4.56 30.41
C LYS A 175 -34.47 -4.02 31.66
N GLU A 176 -34.05 -4.88 32.58
CA GLU A 176 -33.32 -4.52 33.80
C GLU A 176 -31.92 -4.03 33.49
N PHE A 177 -31.33 -4.36 32.31
CA PHE A 177 -30.03 -3.88 31.86
C PHE A 177 -29.99 -2.35 31.68
N ILE A 178 -31.12 -1.72 31.34
CA ILE A 178 -31.27 -0.26 31.32
C ILE A 178 -30.94 0.34 32.70
N ASP A 179 -31.47 -0.25 33.75
CA ASP A 179 -31.26 0.20 35.13
C ASP A 179 -29.81 -0.02 35.58
N VAL A 180 -29.17 -1.13 35.15
CA VAL A 180 -27.74 -1.35 35.40
C VAL A 180 -26.92 -0.25 34.74
N LYS A 181 -27.17 0.10 33.46
CA LYS A 181 -26.50 1.19 32.74
C LYS A 181 -26.76 2.54 33.41
N ALA A 182 -27.94 2.80 33.84
CA ALA A 182 -28.33 4.03 34.54
C ALA A 182 -27.57 4.24 35.85
N LEU A 183 -27.38 3.15 36.64
CA LEU A 183 -26.60 3.21 37.88
C LEU A 183 -25.12 3.34 37.66
N MET A 184 -24.56 2.55 36.72
CA MET A 184 -23.08 2.60 36.48
C MET A 184 -22.63 3.80 35.67
N GLY A 185 -23.52 4.42 34.90
CA GLY A 185 -23.20 5.45 33.92
C GLY A 185 -22.50 4.92 32.70
N ASP A 186 -22.20 5.82 31.75
CA ASP A 186 -21.40 5.53 30.56
C ASP A 186 -20.43 6.67 30.27
N SER A 187 -19.13 6.38 30.35
CA SER A 187 -18.07 7.37 30.09
C SER A 187 -17.94 7.72 28.61
N SER A 188 -18.38 6.82 27.68
CA SER A 188 -18.31 7.06 26.23
C SER A 188 -19.39 8.05 25.80
N ASP A 189 -20.55 8.00 26.41
CA ASP A 189 -21.68 8.89 26.14
C ASP A 189 -21.84 10.01 27.18
N ASN A 190 -20.89 10.06 28.12
CA ASN A 190 -20.90 11.03 29.22
C ASN A 190 -22.18 10.97 30.04
N ILE A 191 -22.76 9.77 30.21
CA ILE A 191 -23.88 9.55 31.11
C ILE A 191 -23.34 9.43 32.53
N PRO A 192 -23.79 10.28 33.48
CA PRO A 192 -23.11 10.44 34.79
C PRO A 192 -23.23 9.18 35.70
N GLY A 193 -24.32 8.44 35.58
CA GLY A 193 -24.59 7.35 36.49
C GLY A 193 -24.72 7.80 37.96
N VAL A 194 -24.55 6.88 38.90
CA VAL A 194 -24.49 7.15 40.34
C VAL A 194 -23.05 7.11 40.82
N PRO A 195 -22.44 8.24 41.26
CA PRO A 195 -21.07 8.27 41.70
C PRO A 195 -20.76 7.23 42.77
N GLY A 196 -19.81 6.36 42.51
CA GLY A 196 -19.38 5.29 43.39
C GLY A 196 -20.05 3.93 43.19
N ILE A 197 -21.03 3.82 42.29
CA ILE A 197 -21.62 2.57 41.85
C ILE A 197 -21.05 2.21 40.47
N GLY A 198 -20.18 1.22 40.39
CA GLY A 198 -19.72 0.63 39.13
C GLY A 198 -20.53 -0.59 38.73
N GLU A 199 -20.18 -1.20 37.60
CA GLU A 199 -20.88 -2.33 36.97
C GLU A 199 -21.26 -3.44 37.95
N LYS A 200 -20.33 -3.94 38.78
CA LYS A 200 -20.62 -5.00 39.77
C LYS A 200 -21.63 -4.59 40.84
N GLY A 201 -21.56 -3.32 41.27
CA GLY A 201 -22.50 -2.78 42.26
C GLY A 201 -23.89 -2.55 41.68
N ALA A 202 -23.96 -2.01 40.46
CA ALA A 202 -25.20 -1.82 39.71
C ALA A 202 -25.88 -3.16 39.42
N THR A 203 -25.13 -4.15 38.90
CA THR A 203 -25.66 -5.51 38.64
C THR A 203 -26.20 -6.17 39.91
N ALA A 204 -25.46 -6.08 41.03
CA ALA A 204 -25.91 -6.68 42.29
C ALA A 204 -27.22 -6.06 42.82
N ILE A 205 -27.35 -4.72 42.72
CA ILE A 205 -28.57 -4.01 43.13
C ILE A 205 -29.73 -4.42 42.22
N ILE A 206 -29.55 -4.32 40.89
CA ILE A 206 -30.66 -4.59 39.96
C ILE A 206 -31.05 -6.07 39.96
N SER A 207 -30.10 -7.00 40.09
CA SER A 207 -30.43 -8.44 40.23
C SER A 207 -31.26 -8.75 41.48
N GLN A 208 -31.15 -7.95 42.55
CA GLN A 208 -31.90 -8.12 43.77
C GLN A 208 -33.27 -7.43 43.74
N PHE A 209 -33.34 -6.22 43.17
CA PHE A 209 -34.54 -5.37 43.26
C PHE A 209 -35.27 -5.20 41.91
N GLY A 210 -34.73 -5.62 40.80
CA GLY A 210 -35.35 -5.55 39.47
C GLY A 210 -35.38 -4.17 38.82
N SER A 211 -35.37 -3.07 39.59
CA SER A 211 -35.33 -1.69 39.09
C SER A 211 -34.71 -0.72 40.06
N ILE A 212 -34.30 0.47 39.56
CA ILE A 212 -33.80 1.56 40.41
C ILE A 212 -34.83 2.04 41.38
N GLU A 213 -36.09 2.18 40.96
CA GLU A 213 -37.21 2.63 41.77
C GLU A 213 -37.41 1.69 42.98
N ASN A 214 -37.53 0.39 42.72
CA ASN A 214 -37.66 -0.58 43.75
C ASN A 214 -36.44 -0.68 44.69
N ALA A 215 -35.24 -0.54 44.13
CA ALA A 215 -34.02 -0.48 44.93
C ALA A 215 -33.95 0.77 45.83
N TYR A 216 -34.52 1.89 45.40
CA TYR A 216 -34.59 3.13 46.15
C TYR A 216 -35.61 3.00 47.28
N ASP A 217 -36.83 2.43 47.03
CA ASP A 217 -37.90 2.24 48.02
C ASP A 217 -37.48 1.24 49.12
N HIS A 218 -36.61 0.27 48.78
CA HIS A 218 -36.08 -0.75 49.70
C HIS A 218 -34.59 -0.57 49.99
N ALA A 219 -34.09 0.68 49.98
CA ALA A 219 -32.69 0.99 50.12
C ALA A 219 -32.05 0.40 51.40
N ASP A 220 -32.82 0.25 52.47
CA ASP A 220 -32.35 -0.35 53.74
C ASP A 220 -31.94 -1.82 53.58
N GLU A 221 -32.42 -2.51 52.56
CA GLU A 221 -32.11 -3.92 52.29
C GLU A 221 -30.83 -4.07 51.41
N ILE A 222 -30.28 -2.95 50.91
CA ILE A 222 -29.00 -2.94 50.16
C ILE A 222 -27.88 -3.23 51.13
N SER A 223 -27.27 -4.42 51.03
CA SER A 223 -26.23 -4.89 51.94
C SER A 223 -24.97 -4.04 51.95
N ASN A 224 -24.59 -3.46 50.81
CA ASN A 224 -23.47 -2.58 50.67
C ASN A 224 -23.84 -1.15 51.06
N THR A 225 -23.44 -0.71 52.28
CA THR A 225 -23.77 0.63 52.81
C THR A 225 -23.28 1.77 51.92
N ARG A 226 -22.13 1.62 51.23
CA ARG A 226 -21.62 2.64 50.28
C ARG A 226 -22.58 2.79 49.09
N ASN A 227 -22.98 1.70 48.51
CA ASN A 227 -23.90 1.71 47.34
C ASN A 227 -25.26 2.23 47.73
N ARG A 228 -25.74 1.84 48.90
CA ARG A 228 -27.02 2.33 49.45
C ARG A 228 -27.00 3.86 49.58
N ASN A 229 -25.98 4.39 50.27
CA ASN A 229 -25.88 5.83 50.48
C ASN A 229 -25.65 6.59 49.15
N ALA A 230 -24.91 6.03 48.21
CA ALA A 230 -24.71 6.59 46.87
C ALA A 230 -26.03 6.70 46.11
N LEU A 231 -26.87 5.63 46.13
CA LEU A 231 -28.20 5.63 45.48
C LEU A 231 -29.11 6.65 46.13
N LEU A 232 -29.25 6.63 47.48
CA LEU A 232 -30.13 7.57 48.21
C LEU A 232 -29.77 9.04 47.92
N ASN A 233 -28.48 9.37 47.89
CA ASN A 233 -28.00 10.76 47.68
C ASN A 233 -28.08 11.22 46.25
N ASN A 234 -28.22 10.34 45.25
CA ASN A 234 -28.15 10.65 43.84
C ASN A 234 -29.29 10.06 43.02
N TYR A 235 -30.45 9.87 43.61
CA TYR A 235 -31.59 9.20 42.95
C TYR A 235 -32.08 9.93 41.69
N GLU A 236 -32.17 11.29 41.75
CA GLU A 236 -32.56 12.10 40.59
C GLU A 236 -31.55 11.93 39.42
N MET A 237 -30.27 11.85 39.75
CA MET A 237 -29.22 11.58 38.76
C MET A 237 -29.34 10.20 38.14
N ALA A 238 -29.70 9.18 38.94
CA ALA A 238 -29.99 7.82 38.46
C ALA A 238 -31.15 7.82 37.48
N GLN A 239 -32.23 8.54 37.79
CA GLN A 239 -33.41 8.63 36.92
C GLN A 239 -33.13 9.38 35.61
N MET A 240 -32.34 10.48 35.67
CA MET A 240 -31.89 11.17 34.48
C MET A 240 -31.00 10.24 33.62
N SER A 241 -30.04 9.55 34.24
CA SER A 241 -29.19 8.55 33.55
C SER A 241 -29.99 7.42 32.95
N LYS A 242 -31.05 6.95 33.59
CA LYS A 242 -31.98 5.94 33.06
C LYS A 242 -32.68 6.46 31.80
N THR A 243 -33.14 7.70 31.80
CA THR A 243 -33.79 8.31 30.65
C THR A 243 -32.81 8.46 29.48
N LEU A 244 -31.54 8.89 29.75
CA LEU A 244 -30.51 9.01 28.74
C LEU A 244 -30.07 7.67 28.14
N ALA A 245 -29.97 6.63 28.98
CA ALA A 245 -29.56 5.27 28.58
C ALA A 245 -30.67 4.49 27.86
N THR A 246 -31.95 4.90 28.00
CA THR A 246 -33.07 4.20 27.39
C THR A 246 -33.17 4.50 25.91
N ILE A 247 -33.18 3.45 25.08
CA ILE A 247 -33.41 3.56 23.64
C ILE A 247 -34.89 3.80 23.38
N ASN A 248 -35.20 4.79 22.54
CA ASN A 248 -36.58 5.06 22.16
C ASN A 248 -37.05 4.06 21.09
N ILE A 249 -38.02 3.25 21.44
CA ILE A 249 -38.62 2.23 20.56
C ILE A 249 -39.88 2.69 19.83
N GLN A 250 -40.20 3.95 19.88
CA GLN A 250 -41.38 4.59 19.27
C GLN A 250 -40.99 5.86 18.51
N SER A 251 -39.84 5.87 17.90
CA SER A 251 -39.38 6.99 17.09
C SER A 251 -40.21 7.10 15.80
N PRO A 252 -40.45 8.31 15.26
CA PRO A 252 -41.28 8.49 14.07
C PRO A 252 -40.53 8.10 12.78
N VAL A 253 -40.18 6.82 12.70
CA VAL A 253 -39.53 6.24 11.52
C VAL A 253 -40.57 6.06 10.42
N GLU A 254 -40.36 6.60 9.24
CA GLU A 254 -41.32 6.51 8.13
C GLU A 254 -41.27 5.14 7.43
N VAL A 255 -40.12 4.45 7.52
CA VAL A 255 -39.89 3.16 6.87
C VAL A 255 -40.37 2.03 7.77
N THR A 256 -41.17 1.11 7.23
CA THR A 256 -41.61 -0.09 7.91
C THR A 256 -40.72 -1.30 7.63
N PRO A 257 -40.65 -2.32 8.51
CA PRO A 257 -39.87 -3.54 8.27
C PRO A 257 -40.16 -4.23 6.94
N LYS A 258 -41.38 -4.18 6.44
CA LYS A 258 -41.78 -4.77 5.15
C LYS A 258 -41.22 -4.03 3.94
N GLN A 259 -40.94 -2.73 4.06
CA GLN A 259 -40.31 -1.94 3.00
C GLN A 259 -38.83 -2.16 2.93
N CYS A 260 -38.22 -2.75 3.94
CA CYS A 260 -36.81 -3.10 3.97
C CYS A 260 -36.51 -4.46 3.32
N LYS A 261 -37.38 -4.92 2.40
CA LYS A 261 -37.17 -6.20 1.70
C LYS A 261 -35.82 -6.19 0.99
N LEU A 262 -35.04 -7.23 1.23
CA LEU A 262 -33.75 -7.39 0.56
C LEU A 262 -34.01 -7.87 -0.88
N GLU A 263 -33.65 -7.03 -1.82
CA GLU A 263 -33.70 -7.34 -3.25
C GLU A 263 -32.33 -7.83 -3.73
N ASP A 264 -32.14 -7.95 -5.04
CA ASP A 264 -30.81 -8.27 -5.58
C ASP A 264 -29.83 -7.13 -5.26
N ILE A 265 -28.83 -7.46 -4.44
CA ILE A 265 -27.79 -6.51 -4.02
C ILE A 265 -26.62 -6.44 -5.00
N TYR A 266 -26.55 -7.35 -5.95
CA TYR A 266 -25.45 -7.46 -6.90
C TYR A 266 -25.81 -6.75 -8.21
N THR A 267 -26.07 -5.45 -8.15
CA THR A 267 -26.44 -4.62 -9.30
C THR A 267 -25.21 -4.18 -10.11
N GLU A 268 -25.42 -3.77 -11.37
CA GLU A 268 -24.37 -3.19 -12.22
C GLU A 268 -23.76 -1.93 -11.60
N ASP A 269 -24.59 -1.03 -11.08
CA ASP A 269 -24.16 0.22 -10.45
C ASP A 269 -23.28 -0.02 -9.22
N ALA A 270 -23.62 -1.05 -8.42
CA ALA A 270 -22.83 -1.44 -7.26
C ALA A 270 -21.51 -2.07 -7.70
N LEU A 271 -21.52 -2.92 -8.74
CA LEU A 271 -20.29 -3.52 -9.30
C LEU A 271 -19.33 -2.43 -9.82
N GLU A 272 -19.86 -1.43 -10.54
CA GLU A 272 -19.05 -0.31 -11.02
C GLU A 272 -18.39 0.43 -9.84
N MET A 273 -19.15 0.71 -8.78
CA MET A 273 -18.61 1.35 -7.60
C MET A 273 -17.59 0.48 -6.85
N ILE A 274 -17.82 -0.83 -6.73
CA ILE A 274 -16.86 -1.79 -6.16
C ILE A 274 -15.54 -1.80 -6.94
N LYS A 275 -15.60 -1.73 -8.27
CA LYS A 275 -14.43 -1.61 -9.15
C LYS A 275 -13.71 -0.28 -8.97
N ARG A 276 -14.43 0.84 -8.89
CA ARG A 276 -13.87 2.16 -8.59
C ARG A 276 -13.17 2.21 -7.22
N LEU A 277 -13.72 1.51 -6.23
CA LEU A 277 -13.12 1.40 -4.90
C LEU A 277 -11.96 0.39 -4.85
N GLU A 278 -11.67 -0.32 -5.95
CA GLU A 278 -10.59 -1.32 -6.10
C GLU A 278 -10.74 -2.54 -5.18
N PHE A 279 -11.99 -2.93 -4.86
CA PHE A 279 -12.27 -4.09 -4.01
C PHE A 279 -12.29 -5.40 -4.80
N LYS A 280 -11.15 -5.75 -5.41
CA LYS A 280 -11.00 -6.92 -6.30
C LYS A 280 -11.58 -8.22 -5.71
N SER A 281 -11.36 -8.48 -4.43
CA SER A 281 -11.86 -9.69 -3.76
C SER A 281 -13.39 -9.77 -3.62
N MET A 282 -14.10 -8.66 -3.84
CA MET A 282 -15.57 -8.61 -3.74
C MET A 282 -16.26 -8.75 -5.10
N ILE A 283 -15.53 -8.52 -6.20
CA ILE A 283 -16.08 -8.59 -7.57
C ILE A 283 -16.70 -9.96 -7.87
N GLN A 284 -16.08 -11.04 -7.38
CA GLN A 284 -16.59 -12.41 -7.57
C GLN A 284 -18.03 -12.62 -7.07
N ARG A 285 -18.49 -11.83 -6.10
CA ARG A 285 -19.87 -11.90 -5.60
C ARG A 285 -20.91 -11.41 -6.62
N PHE A 286 -20.48 -10.62 -7.58
CA PHE A 286 -21.31 -10.05 -8.64
C PHE A 286 -21.36 -10.92 -9.92
N GLY A 287 -20.95 -12.19 -9.84
CA GLY A 287 -20.82 -13.11 -10.95
C GLY A 287 -22.07 -13.33 -11.84
N SER A 288 -23.26 -12.93 -11.37
CA SER A 288 -24.48 -12.94 -12.18
C SER A 288 -24.68 -11.67 -13.02
N VAL A 289 -23.92 -10.62 -12.74
CA VAL A 289 -24.03 -9.27 -13.35
C VAL A 289 -22.90 -9.01 -14.35
N THR A 290 -21.94 -9.94 -14.49
CA THR A 290 -20.94 -9.83 -15.55
C THR A 290 -21.66 -9.91 -16.89
N SER A 291 -21.88 -8.73 -17.47
CA SER A 291 -22.34 -8.63 -18.85
C SER A 291 -21.43 -9.52 -19.70
N THR A 292 -21.99 -10.48 -20.41
CA THR A 292 -21.28 -11.13 -21.52
C THR A 292 -20.87 -10.00 -22.45
N ASN A 293 -19.57 -9.65 -22.45
CA ASN A 293 -19.08 -8.68 -23.39
C ASN A 293 -19.38 -9.26 -24.79
N ASP A 294 -19.99 -8.47 -25.65
CA ASP A 294 -20.32 -8.89 -27.05
C ASP A 294 -19.10 -9.50 -27.79
N CYS A 295 -17.88 -9.21 -27.31
CA CYS A 295 -16.65 -9.74 -27.92
C CYS A 295 -16.42 -11.24 -27.67
N GLU A 296 -17.01 -11.87 -26.63
CA GLU A 296 -16.81 -13.32 -26.38
C GLU A 296 -17.31 -14.20 -27.52
N GLY A 297 -18.36 -13.75 -28.24
CA GLY A 297 -18.85 -14.43 -29.44
C GLY A 297 -17.83 -14.53 -30.57
N GLY A 298 -16.78 -13.70 -30.53
CA GLY A 298 -15.67 -13.69 -31.49
C GLY A 298 -14.46 -14.54 -31.05
N PHE A 299 -14.44 -15.12 -29.84
CA PHE A 299 -13.33 -15.91 -29.34
C PHE A 299 -13.30 -17.31 -29.98
N LYS A 300 -12.21 -17.64 -30.62
CA LYS A 300 -12.06 -18.87 -31.42
C LYS A 300 -10.81 -19.64 -30.99
N SER A 301 -10.98 -20.91 -30.65
CA SER A 301 -9.88 -21.83 -30.44
C SER A 301 -9.47 -22.50 -31.75
N ILE A 302 -8.18 -22.49 -32.05
CA ILE A 302 -7.58 -23.06 -33.26
C ILE A 302 -6.58 -24.15 -32.80
N ASN A 303 -6.74 -25.35 -33.32
CA ASN A 303 -5.96 -26.53 -32.89
C ASN A 303 -5.29 -27.29 -34.03
N ASN A 304 -5.25 -26.70 -35.23
CA ASN A 304 -4.53 -27.30 -36.36
C ASN A 304 -3.76 -26.24 -37.16
N PRO A 305 -2.60 -26.61 -37.75
CA PRO A 305 -1.77 -25.66 -38.52
C PRO A 305 -2.43 -25.08 -39.76
N PHE A 306 -3.32 -25.82 -40.42
CA PHE A 306 -3.97 -25.36 -41.67
C PHE A 306 -4.89 -24.16 -41.44
N ASP A 307 -5.53 -24.09 -40.26
CA ASP A 307 -6.36 -22.96 -39.88
C ASP A 307 -5.53 -21.86 -39.21
N ALA A 308 -4.40 -22.21 -38.54
CA ALA A 308 -3.51 -21.25 -37.87
C ALA A 308 -2.66 -20.44 -38.88
N ASP A 309 -2.08 -21.08 -39.90
CA ASP A 309 -1.21 -20.41 -40.90
C ASP A 309 -1.86 -19.20 -41.55
N PRO A 310 -3.11 -19.24 -42.04
CA PRO A 310 -3.78 -18.08 -42.60
C PRO A 310 -3.99 -16.95 -41.59
N ILE A 311 -4.17 -17.25 -40.29
CA ILE A 311 -4.35 -16.27 -39.25
C ILE A 311 -3.02 -15.51 -39.00
N PHE A 312 -1.90 -16.22 -38.91
CA PHE A 312 -0.58 -15.59 -38.77
C PHE A 312 -0.23 -14.72 -40.00
N GLU A 313 -0.57 -15.19 -41.25
CA GLU A 313 -0.35 -14.38 -42.44
C GLU A 313 -1.23 -13.13 -42.49
N GLN A 314 -2.47 -13.17 -42.00
CA GLN A 314 -3.30 -11.98 -41.84
C GLN A 314 -2.76 -11.03 -40.79
N ALA A 315 -2.36 -11.56 -39.62
CA ALA A 315 -1.74 -10.78 -38.54
C ALA A 315 -0.47 -10.04 -38.99
N LYS A 316 0.36 -10.69 -39.81
CA LYS A 316 1.59 -10.12 -40.38
C LYS A 316 1.38 -8.82 -41.15
N ASN A 317 0.24 -8.70 -41.82
CA ASN A 317 -0.10 -7.58 -42.67
C ASN A 317 -1.10 -6.60 -42.03
N ALA A 318 -1.48 -6.80 -40.78
CA ALA A 318 -2.42 -5.95 -40.06
C ALA A 318 -1.79 -4.65 -39.56
N ASP A 319 -2.58 -3.58 -39.46
CA ASP A 319 -2.13 -2.29 -38.94
C ASP A 319 -1.86 -2.29 -37.47
N ASN A 320 -2.45 -3.22 -36.71
CA ASN A 320 -2.24 -3.47 -35.31
C ASN A 320 -2.62 -4.91 -34.98
N VAL A 321 -1.83 -5.58 -34.12
CA VAL A 321 -2.06 -6.94 -33.63
C VAL A 321 -1.91 -6.97 -32.14
N GLY A 322 -3.02 -7.11 -31.42
CA GLY A 322 -2.98 -7.46 -30.02
C GLY A 322 -2.55 -8.91 -29.87
N ILE A 323 -1.48 -9.13 -29.13
CA ILE A 323 -0.92 -10.46 -28.90
C ILE A 323 -0.83 -10.75 -27.40
N PHE A 324 -1.13 -11.99 -27.03
CA PHE A 324 -0.90 -12.50 -25.68
C PHE A 324 -0.36 -13.94 -25.75
N ILE A 325 0.73 -14.20 -25.04
CA ILE A 325 1.35 -15.50 -24.94
C ILE A 325 0.96 -16.13 -23.60
N TYR A 326 0.16 -17.18 -23.67
CA TYR A 326 -0.23 -17.95 -22.49
C TYR A 326 0.73 -19.11 -22.27
N ARG A 327 1.25 -19.24 -21.07
CA ARG A 327 2.11 -20.36 -20.67
C ARG A 327 1.89 -20.74 -19.21
N ASN A 328 1.74 -22.02 -18.99
CA ASN A 328 1.82 -22.65 -17.70
C ASN A 328 2.56 -23.99 -17.82
N LYS A 329 2.62 -24.79 -16.76
CA LYS A 329 3.35 -26.07 -16.75
C LYS A 329 2.90 -27.03 -17.85
N ASP A 330 1.61 -27.04 -18.18
CA ASP A 330 0.99 -28.06 -19.03
C ASP A 330 0.45 -27.48 -20.36
N ASN A 331 0.16 -26.18 -20.40
CA ASN A 331 -0.48 -25.50 -21.52
C ASN A 331 0.40 -24.35 -22.05
N PHE A 332 0.47 -24.28 -23.37
CA PHE A 332 1.14 -23.21 -24.11
C PHE A 332 0.25 -22.76 -25.27
N GLY A 333 0.21 -21.47 -25.56
CA GLY A 333 -0.57 -20.94 -26.65
C GLY A 333 -0.36 -19.44 -26.87
N VAL A 334 -0.86 -18.95 -28.01
CA VAL A 334 -0.86 -17.53 -28.34
C VAL A 334 -2.26 -17.09 -28.75
N SER A 335 -2.68 -15.92 -28.25
CA SER A 335 -3.88 -15.24 -28.76
C SER A 335 -3.51 -14.08 -29.65
N LEU A 336 -4.25 -13.93 -30.75
CA LEU A 336 -4.08 -12.86 -31.75
C LEU A 336 -5.43 -12.15 -31.98
N CYS A 337 -5.40 -10.82 -31.91
CA CYS A 337 -6.53 -9.95 -32.25
C CYS A 337 -6.04 -8.85 -33.20
N PHE A 338 -6.58 -8.80 -34.42
CA PHE A 338 -6.24 -7.80 -35.43
C PHE A 338 -7.45 -7.22 -36.14
N ASN A 339 -8.65 -7.50 -35.62
CA ASN A 339 -9.91 -6.88 -36.01
C ASN A 339 -10.88 -6.88 -34.80
N ASN A 340 -12.02 -6.20 -34.95
CA ASN A 340 -13.00 -6.07 -33.89
C ASN A 340 -13.87 -7.31 -33.66
N ASP A 341 -13.93 -8.22 -34.62
CA ASP A 341 -14.94 -9.29 -34.68
C ASP A 341 -14.41 -10.62 -34.15
N ASN A 342 -13.10 -10.87 -34.29
CA ASN A 342 -12.52 -12.17 -33.96
C ASN A 342 -11.23 -12.06 -33.17
N VAL A 343 -11.08 -12.91 -32.16
CA VAL A 343 -9.85 -13.16 -31.42
C VAL A 343 -9.55 -14.65 -31.49
N TYR A 344 -8.35 -14.98 -31.91
CA TYR A 344 -7.95 -16.37 -32.15
C TYR A 344 -6.99 -16.83 -31.07
N TYR A 345 -7.32 -17.89 -30.36
CA TYR A 345 -6.41 -18.60 -29.48
C TYR A 345 -5.85 -19.83 -30.16
N ILE A 346 -4.57 -19.89 -30.41
CA ILE A 346 -3.85 -21.01 -31.02
C ILE A 346 -3.12 -21.73 -29.93
N GLY A 347 -3.68 -22.82 -29.42
CA GLY A 347 -3.19 -23.61 -28.31
C GLY A 347 -2.35 -24.79 -28.75
N LYS A 348 -1.42 -25.23 -27.90
CA LYS A 348 -0.63 -26.45 -28.07
C LYS A 348 -1.54 -27.68 -28.01
N GLU A 349 -1.91 -28.21 -29.16
CA GLU A 349 -2.75 -29.41 -29.30
C GLU A 349 -2.44 -30.13 -30.64
N GLY A 350 -2.33 -31.43 -30.60
CA GLY A 350 -2.15 -32.26 -31.81
C GLY A 350 -0.88 -31.90 -32.60
N PHE A 351 -1.03 -31.36 -33.82
CA PHE A 351 0.07 -30.92 -34.68
C PHE A 351 0.52 -29.48 -34.42
N VAL A 352 -0.19 -28.70 -33.61
CA VAL A 352 0.23 -27.39 -33.16
C VAL A 352 1.12 -27.59 -31.93
N THR A 353 2.42 -27.64 -32.15
CA THR A 353 3.42 -27.79 -31.07
C THR A 353 3.81 -26.43 -30.50
N GLU A 354 4.46 -26.42 -29.34
CA GLU A 354 5.03 -25.23 -28.75
C GLU A 354 6.05 -24.57 -29.69
N ASP A 355 6.97 -25.37 -30.26
CA ASP A 355 7.98 -24.87 -31.22
C ASP A 355 7.31 -24.23 -32.47
N TYR A 356 6.24 -24.83 -32.98
CA TYR A 356 5.47 -24.23 -34.09
C TYR A 356 4.94 -22.83 -33.73
N ILE A 357 4.34 -22.68 -32.52
CA ILE A 357 3.80 -21.40 -32.07
C ILE A 357 4.92 -20.37 -31.90
N ILE A 358 6.02 -20.75 -31.26
CA ILE A 358 7.20 -19.90 -31.07
C ILE A 358 7.76 -19.43 -32.42
N GLU A 359 7.95 -20.34 -33.37
CA GLU A 359 8.42 -20.02 -34.72
C GLU A 359 7.50 -18.99 -35.40
N LYS A 360 6.20 -19.21 -35.33
CA LYS A 360 5.21 -18.29 -35.92
C LYS A 360 5.20 -16.91 -35.26
N VAL A 361 5.34 -16.85 -33.94
CA VAL A 361 5.45 -15.57 -33.21
C VAL A 361 6.74 -14.83 -33.63
N ARG A 362 7.87 -15.53 -33.72
CA ARG A 362 9.14 -14.95 -34.21
C ARG A 362 9.05 -14.49 -35.66
N ASP A 363 8.30 -15.22 -36.50
CA ASP A 363 8.05 -14.79 -37.89
C ASP A 363 7.27 -13.46 -37.95
N LEU A 364 6.33 -13.21 -37.01
CA LEU A 364 5.64 -11.92 -36.90
C LEU A 364 6.63 -10.81 -36.51
N VAL A 365 7.48 -11.05 -35.52
CA VAL A 365 8.49 -10.10 -35.08
C VAL A 365 9.49 -9.79 -36.19
N ASN A 366 10.03 -10.84 -36.86
CA ASN A 366 10.99 -10.70 -37.96
C ASN A 366 10.38 -9.96 -39.18
N ALA A 367 9.10 -10.12 -39.41
CA ALA A 367 8.37 -9.39 -40.44
C ALA A 367 8.02 -7.94 -40.03
N LYS A 368 8.40 -7.50 -38.84
CA LYS A 368 8.08 -6.19 -38.26
C LYS A 368 6.57 -5.91 -38.22
N ALA A 369 5.75 -6.96 -37.92
CA ALA A 369 4.34 -6.78 -37.65
C ALA A 369 4.15 -5.82 -36.47
N LYS A 370 3.13 -4.96 -36.57
CA LYS A 370 2.85 -3.96 -35.50
C LYS A 370 2.16 -4.64 -34.30
N LEU A 371 2.95 -5.20 -33.41
CA LEU A 371 2.46 -5.94 -32.26
C LEU A 371 2.12 -5.01 -31.09
N THR A 372 1.08 -5.35 -30.35
CA THR A 372 0.70 -4.72 -29.10
C THR A 372 0.51 -5.78 -28.04
N ILE A 373 1.23 -5.67 -26.93
CA ILE A 373 1.29 -6.69 -25.89
C ILE A 373 1.16 -6.09 -24.50
N LEU A 374 0.75 -6.89 -23.55
CA LEU A 374 0.91 -6.62 -22.11
C LEU A 374 2.24 -7.20 -21.65
N ASN A 375 3.20 -6.35 -21.25
CA ASN A 375 4.50 -6.73 -20.68
C ASN A 375 5.44 -7.44 -21.68
N ILE A 376 6.17 -6.65 -22.47
CA ILE A 376 7.21 -7.13 -23.40
C ILE A 376 8.26 -7.95 -22.66
N LYS A 377 8.77 -7.45 -21.53
CA LYS A 377 9.93 -8.04 -20.82
C LYS A 377 9.69 -9.49 -20.41
N GLU A 378 8.49 -9.81 -19.92
CA GLU A 378 8.14 -11.18 -19.52
C GLU A 378 8.02 -12.16 -20.70
N ASN A 379 7.90 -11.65 -21.92
CA ASN A 379 7.69 -12.46 -23.11
C ASN A 379 8.88 -12.41 -24.08
N ASN A 380 9.94 -11.67 -23.74
CA ASN A 380 11.04 -11.45 -24.71
C ASN A 380 11.91 -12.68 -24.96
N ASP A 381 11.83 -13.71 -24.13
CA ASP A 381 12.43 -15.03 -24.38
C ASP A 381 11.81 -15.73 -25.62
N ILE A 382 10.56 -15.45 -25.92
CA ILE A 382 9.83 -15.96 -27.08
C ILE A 382 9.91 -14.96 -28.24
N LEU A 383 9.68 -13.67 -27.97
CA LEU A 383 9.67 -12.61 -28.98
C LEU A 383 11.06 -12.43 -29.62
N GLU A 384 12.13 -12.62 -28.84
CA GLU A 384 13.53 -12.37 -29.24
C GLU A 384 13.70 -11.02 -29.96
N ASN A 385 12.97 -10.01 -29.47
CA ASN A 385 12.95 -8.67 -30.06
C ASN A 385 13.95 -7.75 -29.34
N ASP A 386 14.58 -6.88 -30.10
CA ASP A 386 15.42 -5.80 -29.59
C ASP A 386 15.14 -4.44 -30.30
N ASP A 387 14.11 -4.42 -31.16
CA ASP A 387 13.65 -3.22 -31.86
C ASP A 387 12.50 -2.54 -31.08
N ALA A 388 12.84 -1.45 -30.43
CA ALA A 388 11.89 -0.69 -29.62
C ALA A 388 10.71 -0.08 -30.42
N GLU A 389 10.80 0.00 -31.74
CA GLU A 389 9.77 0.61 -32.58
C GLU A 389 8.68 -0.38 -33.02
N SER A 390 8.94 -1.69 -32.93
CA SER A 390 8.06 -2.72 -33.51
C SER A 390 6.96 -3.20 -32.57
N ILE A 391 7.11 -3.09 -31.26
CA ILE A 391 6.17 -3.63 -30.28
C ILE A 391 5.73 -2.53 -29.28
N PHE A 392 4.41 -2.41 -29.10
CA PHE A 392 3.80 -1.48 -28.14
C PHE A 392 3.42 -2.21 -26.85
N ASP A 393 3.90 -1.73 -25.69
CA ASP A 393 3.58 -2.28 -24.38
C ASP A 393 2.50 -1.45 -23.69
N ILE A 394 1.32 -2.04 -23.50
CA ILE A 394 0.18 -1.34 -22.90
C ILE A 394 0.35 -1.12 -21.38
N SER A 395 1.10 -1.99 -20.68
CA SER A 395 1.31 -1.84 -19.25
C SER A 395 2.24 -0.66 -18.93
N ILE A 396 3.30 -0.49 -19.71
CA ILE A 396 4.22 0.64 -19.57
C ILE A 396 3.53 1.97 -19.96
N ALA A 397 2.70 1.94 -21.00
CA ALA A 397 1.92 3.12 -21.39
C ALA A 397 0.95 3.54 -20.29
N ALA A 398 0.21 2.59 -19.72
CA ALA A 398 -0.72 2.83 -18.61
C ALA A 398 0.00 3.32 -17.34
N TYR A 399 1.14 2.74 -17.01
CA TYR A 399 1.99 3.20 -15.89
C TYR A 399 2.45 4.65 -16.07
N LEU A 400 2.93 5.04 -17.23
CA LEU A 400 3.33 6.43 -17.48
C LEU A 400 2.17 7.42 -17.27
N LEU A 401 0.98 7.04 -17.70
CA LEU A 401 -0.21 7.87 -17.58
C LEU A 401 -0.71 7.99 -16.14
N ASN A 402 -0.61 6.91 -15.35
CA ASN A 402 -1.01 6.92 -13.94
C ASN A 402 -0.09 6.01 -13.08
N PRO A 403 1.05 6.52 -12.59
CA PRO A 403 2.02 5.73 -11.82
C PRO A 403 1.59 5.45 -10.37
N LEU A 404 0.37 5.82 -9.96
CA LEU A 404 -0.16 5.59 -8.62
C LEU A 404 -1.01 4.32 -8.53
N GLN A 405 -1.28 3.64 -9.63
CA GLN A 405 -2.00 2.38 -9.62
C GLN A 405 -1.16 1.24 -9.02
N ASN A 406 -1.84 0.29 -8.38
CA ASN A 406 -1.19 -0.88 -7.80
C ASN A 406 -0.83 -1.95 -8.85
N THR A 407 -1.62 -2.03 -9.92
CA THR A 407 -1.46 -3.01 -11.02
C THR A 407 -1.86 -2.39 -12.36
N TYR A 408 -1.30 -2.94 -13.43
CA TYR A 408 -1.56 -2.53 -14.82
C TYR A 408 -1.94 -3.76 -15.64
N ASP A 409 -2.89 -4.54 -15.12
CA ASP A 409 -3.40 -5.73 -15.77
C ASP A 409 -4.37 -5.34 -16.89
N TYR A 410 -4.66 -6.28 -17.78
CA TYR A 410 -5.55 -6.02 -18.91
C TYR A 410 -6.94 -5.51 -18.48
N ASP A 411 -7.47 -5.99 -17.35
CA ASP A 411 -8.76 -5.56 -16.79
C ASP A 411 -8.71 -4.13 -16.24
N ASP A 412 -7.60 -3.74 -15.61
CA ASP A 412 -7.37 -2.37 -15.16
C ASP A 412 -7.31 -1.41 -16.35
N ILE A 413 -6.56 -1.78 -17.40
CA ILE A 413 -6.41 -1.00 -18.62
C ILE A 413 -7.73 -0.89 -19.38
N ALA A 414 -8.48 -1.98 -19.51
CA ALA A 414 -9.79 -1.99 -20.12
C ALA A 414 -10.76 -1.03 -19.44
N ARG A 415 -10.81 -1.07 -18.11
CA ARG A 415 -11.67 -0.21 -17.30
C ARG A 415 -11.31 1.26 -17.45
N GLU A 416 -10.03 1.61 -17.28
CA GLU A 416 -9.60 3.01 -17.18
C GLU A 416 -9.53 3.70 -18.54
N TYR A 417 -9.05 3.01 -19.58
CA TYR A 417 -8.78 3.62 -20.87
C TYR A 417 -9.80 3.30 -21.96
N LEU A 418 -10.58 2.20 -21.79
CA LEU A 418 -11.58 1.78 -22.77
C LEU A 418 -13.02 1.90 -22.26
N GLY A 419 -13.20 2.15 -20.94
CA GLY A 419 -14.54 2.12 -20.33
C GLY A 419 -15.19 0.74 -20.38
N MET A 420 -14.41 -0.32 -20.51
CA MET A 420 -14.88 -1.71 -20.65
C MET A 420 -14.67 -2.48 -19.36
N ASN A 421 -15.68 -3.26 -18.97
CA ASN A 421 -15.57 -4.20 -17.89
C ASN A 421 -15.29 -5.60 -18.45
N VAL A 422 -14.06 -6.06 -18.30
CA VAL A 422 -13.67 -7.43 -18.65
C VAL A 422 -13.35 -8.22 -17.37
N PRO A 423 -13.60 -9.54 -17.34
CA PRO A 423 -13.33 -10.33 -16.14
C PRO A 423 -11.83 -10.34 -15.81
N ALA A 424 -11.50 -10.09 -14.55
CA ALA A 424 -10.13 -10.15 -14.06
C ALA A 424 -9.62 -11.60 -13.97
N PHE A 425 -8.30 -11.77 -13.79
CA PHE A 425 -7.70 -13.09 -13.61
C PHE A 425 -8.40 -13.90 -12.52
N ASP A 426 -8.60 -13.31 -11.32
CA ASP A 426 -9.22 -13.99 -10.17
C ASP A 426 -10.70 -14.34 -10.41
N GLU A 427 -11.37 -13.67 -11.34
CA GLU A 427 -12.76 -13.99 -11.74
C GLU A 427 -12.79 -15.21 -12.66
N ILE A 428 -11.82 -15.30 -13.57
CA ILE A 428 -11.71 -16.45 -14.50
C ILE A 428 -11.16 -17.67 -13.77
N PHE A 429 -10.21 -17.45 -12.82
CA PHE A 429 -9.49 -18.49 -12.08
C PHE A 429 -9.64 -18.34 -10.56
N PRO A 430 -10.84 -18.51 -9.98
CA PRO A 430 -11.14 -18.14 -8.59
C PRO A 430 -10.44 -18.98 -7.52
N LYS A 431 -9.78 -20.08 -7.88
CA LYS A 431 -9.07 -20.95 -6.94
C LYS A 431 -7.55 -20.85 -7.03
N THR A 432 -7.04 -20.05 -7.95
CA THR A 432 -5.62 -19.97 -8.27
C THR A 432 -5.09 -18.61 -7.93
N LYS A 433 -3.97 -18.54 -7.22
CA LYS A 433 -3.28 -17.26 -7.01
C LYS A 433 -2.60 -16.85 -8.31
N LYS A 434 -2.60 -15.56 -8.61
CA LYS A 434 -1.97 -14.99 -9.82
C LYS A 434 -0.49 -15.33 -9.95
N SER A 435 0.20 -15.57 -8.81
CA SER A 435 1.59 -16.04 -8.76
C SER A 435 1.76 -17.55 -8.99
N GLU A 436 0.66 -18.30 -9.00
CA GLU A 436 0.64 -19.75 -9.20
C GLU A 436 0.02 -20.03 -10.56
N THR A 437 0.76 -20.69 -11.45
CA THR A 437 0.21 -21.12 -12.74
C THR A 437 -0.82 -22.22 -12.52
N PRO A 438 -2.07 -22.05 -12.99
CA PRO A 438 -3.10 -23.07 -12.81
C PRO A 438 -2.72 -24.38 -13.53
N SER A 439 -2.67 -25.48 -12.79
CA SER A 439 -2.25 -26.78 -13.33
C SER A 439 -3.41 -27.65 -13.86
N ASP A 440 -4.65 -27.42 -13.39
CA ASP A 440 -5.82 -28.28 -13.69
C ASP A 440 -7.00 -27.49 -14.26
N GLU A 441 -6.76 -26.58 -15.22
CA GLU A 441 -7.79 -25.62 -15.62
C GLU A 441 -8.62 -26.04 -16.82
N ILE A 442 -9.86 -25.56 -16.80
CA ILE A 442 -10.85 -25.75 -17.86
C ILE A 442 -10.35 -25.01 -19.10
N PRO A 443 -10.21 -25.69 -20.27
CA PRO A 443 -9.75 -25.06 -21.52
C PRO A 443 -10.49 -23.78 -21.90
N GLU A 444 -11.78 -23.68 -21.51
CA GLU A 444 -12.61 -22.49 -21.76
C GLU A 444 -12.12 -21.27 -20.98
N ASN A 445 -11.62 -21.43 -19.74
CA ASN A 445 -11.07 -20.33 -18.94
C ASN A 445 -9.75 -19.81 -19.54
N ILE A 446 -8.91 -20.73 -20.02
CA ILE A 446 -7.67 -20.37 -20.74
C ILE A 446 -7.99 -19.57 -22.00
N LEU A 447 -8.94 -20.04 -22.78
CA LEU A 447 -9.40 -19.35 -23.97
C LEU A 447 -9.89 -17.94 -23.65
N LYS A 448 -10.78 -17.80 -22.66
CA LYS A 448 -11.31 -16.50 -22.24
C LYS A 448 -10.20 -15.55 -21.78
N TYR A 449 -9.36 -16.01 -20.86
CA TYR A 449 -8.26 -15.21 -20.32
C TYR A 449 -7.30 -14.73 -21.42
N ALA A 450 -6.85 -15.65 -22.27
CA ALA A 450 -5.90 -15.35 -23.31
C ALA A 450 -6.50 -14.43 -24.38
N CYS A 451 -7.76 -14.66 -24.78
CA CYS A 451 -8.45 -13.80 -25.75
C CYS A 451 -8.75 -12.40 -25.20
N TYR A 452 -9.14 -12.25 -23.93
CA TYR A 452 -9.34 -10.92 -23.33
C TYR A 452 -8.04 -10.12 -23.31
N ASN A 453 -6.91 -10.72 -22.93
CA ASN A 453 -5.61 -10.04 -22.97
C ASN A 453 -5.26 -9.52 -24.37
N ALA A 454 -5.37 -10.36 -25.40
CA ALA A 454 -5.09 -9.96 -26.77
C ALA A 454 -6.09 -8.89 -27.29
N TYR A 455 -7.36 -9.02 -26.95
CA TYR A 455 -8.39 -8.07 -27.33
C TYR A 455 -8.17 -6.69 -26.72
N VAL A 456 -7.90 -6.66 -25.42
CA VAL A 456 -7.62 -5.40 -24.72
C VAL A 456 -6.34 -4.77 -25.24
N ALA A 457 -5.27 -5.56 -25.47
CA ALA A 457 -4.05 -5.06 -26.08
C ALA A 457 -4.33 -4.39 -27.44
N TYR A 458 -5.10 -5.06 -28.31
CA TYR A 458 -5.51 -4.51 -29.60
C TYR A 458 -6.27 -3.18 -29.47
N LYS A 459 -7.26 -3.13 -28.58
CA LYS A 459 -8.14 -1.97 -28.40
C LYS A 459 -7.46 -0.79 -27.70
N ALA A 460 -6.58 -1.06 -26.73
CA ALA A 460 -5.99 -0.03 -25.89
C ALA A 460 -4.89 0.79 -26.58
N LYS A 461 -4.26 0.27 -27.63
CA LYS A 461 -3.13 0.92 -28.30
C LYS A 461 -3.40 2.37 -28.71
N ASP A 462 -4.49 2.58 -29.45
CA ASP A 462 -4.80 3.91 -29.98
C ASP A 462 -5.17 4.88 -28.86
N ALA A 463 -6.01 4.45 -27.92
CA ALA A 463 -6.41 5.25 -26.77
C ALA A 463 -5.22 5.64 -25.88
N LEU A 464 -4.33 4.70 -25.59
CA LEU A 464 -3.12 4.96 -24.81
C LEU A 464 -2.14 5.86 -25.58
N THR A 465 -1.96 5.64 -26.88
CA THR A 465 -1.09 6.48 -27.72
C THR A 465 -1.59 7.91 -27.79
N GLU A 466 -2.91 8.13 -27.91
CA GLU A 466 -3.50 9.46 -27.92
C GLU A 466 -3.29 10.17 -26.58
N LYS A 467 -3.56 9.48 -25.46
CA LYS A 467 -3.32 10.02 -24.11
C LYS A 467 -1.84 10.32 -23.84
N LEU A 468 -0.92 9.46 -24.30
CA LEU A 468 0.52 9.75 -24.22
C LEU A 468 0.92 11.01 -25.00
N LYS A 469 0.30 11.27 -26.16
CA LYS A 469 0.49 12.52 -26.94
C LYS A 469 -0.10 13.72 -26.21
N GLU A 470 -1.34 13.64 -25.73
CA GLU A 470 -2.00 14.70 -24.97
C GLU A 470 -1.23 15.10 -23.71
N THR A 471 -0.61 14.12 -23.06
CA THR A 471 0.20 14.32 -21.85
C THR A 471 1.67 14.62 -22.14
N GLU A 472 2.08 14.72 -23.41
CA GLU A 472 3.47 14.95 -23.85
C GLU A 472 4.45 13.89 -23.34
N MET A 473 3.99 12.67 -23.08
CA MET A 473 4.80 11.55 -22.55
C MET A 473 5.15 10.50 -23.61
N LEU A 474 4.74 10.68 -24.88
CA LEU A 474 5.05 9.72 -25.94
C LEU A 474 6.55 9.60 -26.21
N ASP A 475 7.29 10.70 -26.10
CA ASP A 475 8.75 10.71 -26.31
C ASP A 475 9.47 9.92 -25.21
N ILE A 476 9.08 10.06 -23.94
CA ILE A 476 9.68 9.29 -22.85
C ILE A 476 9.28 7.80 -22.96
N TYR A 477 8.07 7.50 -23.43
CA TYR A 477 7.64 6.14 -23.70
C TYR A 477 8.55 5.49 -24.76
N ASN A 478 8.70 6.12 -25.93
CA ASN A 478 9.43 5.55 -27.06
C ASN A 478 10.95 5.52 -26.83
N ASN A 479 11.52 6.59 -26.25
CA ASN A 479 12.96 6.79 -26.21
C ASN A 479 13.61 6.36 -24.89
N VAL A 480 12.80 6.13 -23.84
CA VAL A 480 13.31 5.74 -22.52
C VAL A 480 12.68 4.42 -22.06
N GLU A 481 11.36 4.37 -21.87
CA GLU A 481 10.76 3.22 -21.20
C GLU A 481 10.81 1.94 -22.02
N ILE A 482 10.50 1.99 -23.33
CA ILE A 482 10.55 0.79 -24.18
C ILE A 482 11.97 0.29 -24.41
N PRO A 483 12.97 1.14 -24.77
CA PRO A 483 14.36 0.67 -24.88
C PRO A 483 14.90 0.10 -23.56
N LEU A 484 14.51 0.69 -22.43
CA LEU A 484 14.91 0.20 -21.12
C LEU A 484 14.41 -1.24 -20.85
N THR A 485 13.22 -1.60 -21.35
CA THR A 485 12.65 -2.94 -21.19
C THR A 485 13.62 -4.02 -21.65
N TYR A 486 14.26 -3.82 -22.80
CA TYR A 486 15.25 -4.76 -23.34
C TYR A 486 16.55 -4.78 -22.55
N ALA A 487 17.02 -3.61 -22.12
CA ALA A 487 18.22 -3.52 -21.27
C ALA A 487 18.00 -4.23 -19.91
N LEU A 488 16.82 -4.09 -19.32
CA LEU A 488 16.46 -4.80 -18.10
C LEU A 488 16.30 -6.31 -18.32
N TYR A 489 15.72 -6.73 -19.45
CA TYR A 489 15.64 -8.14 -19.80
C TYR A 489 17.05 -8.76 -19.90
N ASP A 490 17.95 -8.13 -20.61
CA ASP A 490 19.34 -8.61 -20.77
C ASP A 490 20.07 -8.66 -19.43
N MET A 491 19.85 -7.70 -18.53
CA MET A 491 20.40 -7.66 -17.18
C MET A 491 19.85 -8.80 -16.30
N GLU A 492 18.54 -9.07 -16.36
CA GLU A 492 17.91 -10.19 -15.65
C GLU A 492 18.43 -11.54 -16.15
N GLN A 493 18.61 -11.69 -17.48
CA GLN A 493 19.17 -12.93 -18.07
C GLN A 493 20.65 -13.10 -17.69
N ALA A 494 21.42 -12.01 -17.61
CA ALA A 494 22.81 -12.06 -17.17
C ALA A 494 22.92 -12.52 -15.71
N GLY A 495 22.08 -11.98 -14.83
CA GLY A 495 22.13 -12.23 -13.40
C GLY A 495 23.48 -11.85 -12.77
N ILE A 496 23.58 -11.92 -11.45
CA ILE A 496 24.81 -11.63 -10.71
C ILE A 496 25.32 -12.87 -10.00
N MET A 497 26.62 -13.19 -10.16
CA MET A 497 27.20 -14.39 -9.57
C MET A 497 27.43 -14.23 -8.07
N VAL A 498 27.15 -15.28 -7.31
CA VAL A 498 27.28 -15.33 -5.86
C VAL A 498 28.16 -16.48 -5.42
N ALA A 499 29.14 -16.20 -4.57
CA ALA A 499 29.94 -17.20 -3.89
C ALA A 499 29.12 -17.83 -2.73
N GLY A 500 28.32 -18.84 -3.05
CA GLY A 500 27.40 -19.49 -2.10
C GLY A 500 28.07 -19.98 -0.81
N ASP A 501 29.29 -20.51 -0.91
CA ASP A 501 30.07 -20.95 0.26
C ASP A 501 30.42 -19.80 1.18
N LYS A 502 30.84 -18.64 0.63
CA LYS A 502 31.12 -17.43 1.42
C LYS A 502 29.86 -16.86 2.06
N LEU A 503 28.73 -16.91 1.35
CA LEU A 503 27.43 -16.47 1.90
C LEU A 503 27.01 -17.35 3.09
N LYS A 504 27.21 -18.67 2.98
CA LYS A 504 26.94 -19.61 4.06
C LYS A 504 27.86 -19.36 5.27
N GLU A 505 29.16 -19.20 5.05
CA GLU A 505 30.12 -18.85 6.11
C GLU A 505 29.74 -17.57 6.82
N TYR A 506 29.33 -16.55 6.07
CA TYR A 506 28.83 -15.30 6.61
C TYR A 506 27.59 -15.52 7.50
N GLY A 507 26.63 -16.32 7.05
CA GLY A 507 25.43 -16.70 7.83
C GLY A 507 25.75 -17.41 9.14
N GLU A 508 26.74 -18.32 9.16
CA GLU A 508 27.18 -19.01 10.38
C GLU A 508 27.91 -18.08 11.38
N ARG A 509 28.68 -17.11 10.88
CA ARG A 509 29.28 -16.08 11.74
C ARG A 509 28.22 -15.21 12.39
N LEU A 510 27.20 -14.76 11.64
CA LEU A 510 26.07 -13.99 12.18
C LEU A 510 25.31 -14.79 13.23
N LYS A 511 25.07 -16.10 12.97
CA LYS A 511 24.41 -16.98 13.93
C LYS A 511 25.17 -17.08 15.26
N THR A 512 26.48 -17.24 15.19
CA THR A 512 27.33 -17.28 16.40
C THR A 512 27.19 -15.99 17.22
N GLY A 513 27.18 -14.81 16.57
CA GLY A 513 26.96 -13.55 17.22
C GLY A 513 25.56 -13.42 17.84
N ILE A 514 24.54 -13.83 17.11
CA ILE A 514 23.14 -13.83 17.57
C ILE A 514 22.98 -14.69 18.81
N ASP A 515 23.49 -15.93 18.78
CA ASP A 515 23.39 -16.89 19.88
C ASP A 515 24.12 -16.37 21.15
N ALA A 516 25.24 -15.66 20.98
CA ALA A 516 25.97 -15.04 22.08
C ALA A 516 25.18 -13.86 22.70
N LEU A 517 24.67 -12.96 21.86
CA LEU A 517 23.88 -11.81 22.33
C LEU A 517 22.58 -12.26 22.99
N GLU A 518 21.92 -13.29 22.47
CA GLU A 518 20.69 -13.83 23.04
C GLU A 518 20.92 -14.31 24.48
N LYS A 519 21.99 -15.06 24.72
CA LYS A 519 22.39 -15.51 26.07
C LYS A 519 22.65 -14.32 27.00
N ASP A 520 23.38 -13.31 26.51
CA ASP A 520 23.70 -12.13 27.30
C ASP A 520 22.44 -11.33 27.65
N ILE A 521 21.54 -11.14 26.69
CA ILE A 521 20.27 -10.44 26.87
C ILE A 521 19.39 -11.18 27.89
N PHE A 522 19.28 -12.52 27.80
CA PHE A 522 18.51 -13.32 28.76
C PHE A 522 19.11 -13.31 30.15
N ALA A 523 20.45 -13.35 30.27
CA ALA A 523 21.12 -13.26 31.51
C ALA A 523 20.87 -11.91 32.23
N GLU A 524 20.86 -10.80 31.48
CA GLU A 524 20.56 -9.48 32.03
C GLU A 524 19.07 -9.26 32.33
N ALA A 525 18.18 -9.82 31.49
CA ALA A 525 16.74 -9.77 31.74
C ALA A 525 16.29 -10.69 32.89
N GLY A 526 17.09 -11.71 33.22
CA GLY A 526 16.79 -12.69 34.25
C GLY A 526 15.91 -13.86 33.80
N HIS A 527 15.41 -13.85 32.62
CA HIS A 527 14.60 -14.92 31.98
C HIS A 527 14.60 -14.84 30.46
N GLU A 528 14.19 -15.93 29.82
CA GLU A 528 14.04 -16.01 28.36
C GLU A 528 12.74 -15.33 27.88
N PHE A 529 12.81 -14.66 26.73
CA PHE A 529 11.66 -14.03 26.07
C PHE A 529 11.94 -13.89 24.57
N ASN A 530 10.91 -13.61 23.77
CA ASN A 530 11.12 -13.35 22.35
C ASN A 530 11.59 -11.92 22.10
N ILE A 531 12.89 -11.73 21.88
CA ILE A 531 13.54 -10.42 21.65
C ILE A 531 12.98 -9.74 20.40
N ASN A 532 12.55 -10.52 19.39
CA ASN A 532 11.93 -9.99 18.17
C ASN A 532 10.45 -9.63 18.34
N SER A 533 9.83 -9.93 19.49
CA SER A 533 8.48 -9.52 19.81
C SER A 533 8.45 -8.09 20.38
N PRO A 534 7.93 -7.08 19.67
CA PRO A 534 7.87 -5.71 20.20
C PRO A 534 7.11 -5.62 21.53
N LYS A 535 6.10 -6.48 21.71
CA LYS A 535 5.29 -6.51 22.93
C LYS A 535 6.08 -7.04 24.11
N GLN A 536 6.76 -8.18 23.96
CA GLN A 536 7.54 -8.78 25.04
C GLN A 536 8.73 -7.91 25.41
N LEU A 537 9.48 -7.45 24.40
CA LEU A 537 10.61 -6.54 24.62
C LEU A 537 10.18 -5.23 25.29
N GLY A 538 9.04 -4.66 24.88
CA GLY A 538 8.49 -3.46 25.50
C GLY A 538 8.15 -3.64 26.97
N GLU A 539 7.61 -4.81 27.36
CA GLU A 539 7.35 -5.13 28.75
C GLU A 539 8.65 -5.27 29.57
N ILE A 540 9.67 -5.94 29.03
CA ILE A 540 11.00 -6.04 29.68
C ILE A 540 11.59 -4.64 29.89
N LEU A 541 11.70 -3.83 28.83
CA LEU A 541 12.38 -2.54 28.91
C LEU A 541 11.66 -1.53 29.82
N PHE A 542 10.35 -1.40 29.64
CA PHE A 542 9.57 -0.32 30.25
C PHE A 542 8.69 -0.78 31.43
N GLY A 543 8.35 -2.08 31.49
CA GLY A 543 7.61 -2.67 32.61
C GLY A 543 8.53 -3.16 33.73
N GLU A 544 9.43 -4.10 33.41
CA GLU A 544 10.31 -4.75 34.40
C GLU A 544 11.54 -3.90 34.73
N MET A 545 12.30 -3.49 33.70
CA MET A 545 13.53 -2.68 33.92
C MET A 545 13.24 -1.18 34.15
N GLN A 546 11.99 -0.73 33.93
CA GLN A 546 11.52 0.64 34.17
C GLN A 546 12.36 1.72 33.48
N LEU A 547 12.86 1.47 32.27
CA LEU A 547 13.60 2.46 31.50
C LEU A 547 12.73 3.68 31.18
N PRO A 548 13.30 4.90 31.10
CA PRO A 548 12.56 6.10 30.79
C PRO A 548 12.09 6.14 29.32
N GLY A 549 11.12 6.99 29.02
CA GLY A 549 10.70 7.26 27.64
C GLY A 549 9.77 6.23 26.99
N GLY A 550 9.25 5.27 27.76
CA GLY A 550 8.29 4.26 27.29
C GLY A 550 7.00 4.89 26.76
N LYS A 551 6.88 5.07 25.44
CA LYS A 551 5.66 5.56 24.81
C LYS A 551 4.68 4.40 24.62
N LYS A 552 3.57 4.42 25.37
CA LYS A 552 2.51 3.42 25.20
C LYS A 552 1.76 3.63 23.89
N THR A 553 1.65 2.56 23.12
CA THR A 553 0.80 2.44 21.94
C THR A 553 -0.44 1.61 22.28
N LYS A 554 -1.38 1.46 21.35
CA LYS A 554 -2.56 0.59 21.53
C LYS A 554 -2.20 -0.88 21.78
N THR A 555 -1.03 -1.33 21.34
CA THR A 555 -0.58 -2.74 21.42
C THR A 555 0.53 -2.98 22.45
N GLY A 556 0.94 -1.97 23.21
CA GLY A 556 2.02 -2.04 24.21
C GLY A 556 3.01 -0.88 24.06
N TYR A 557 4.21 -1.05 24.58
CA TYR A 557 5.25 -0.03 24.42
C TYR A 557 5.88 -0.06 23.03
N SER A 558 6.24 1.13 22.51
CA SER A 558 6.99 1.21 21.26
C SER A 558 8.45 0.81 21.48
N THR A 559 8.94 -0.14 20.70
CA THR A 559 10.34 -0.58 20.63
C THR A 559 10.94 -0.34 19.25
N SER A 560 10.51 0.74 18.56
CA SER A 560 11.10 1.14 17.28
C SER A 560 12.58 1.52 17.44
N ALA A 561 13.37 1.38 16.37
CA ALA A 561 14.78 1.75 16.38
C ALA A 561 14.99 3.17 16.95
N SER A 562 14.20 4.14 16.48
CA SER A 562 14.27 5.54 16.95
C SER A 562 13.98 5.76 18.46
N VAL A 563 13.29 4.82 19.10
CA VAL A 563 13.09 4.86 20.56
C VAL A 563 14.27 4.23 21.27
N LEU A 564 14.77 3.10 20.75
CA LEU A 564 15.91 2.39 21.34
C LEU A 564 17.23 3.16 21.18
N GLU A 565 17.50 3.74 20.02
CA GLU A 565 18.68 4.58 19.76
C GLU A 565 18.80 5.78 20.71
N LYS A 566 17.69 6.33 21.19
CA LYS A 566 17.69 7.40 22.21
C LYS A 566 18.08 6.91 23.61
N LEU A 567 17.89 5.63 23.88
CA LEU A 567 18.23 5.00 25.15
C LEU A 567 19.62 4.38 25.14
N GLU A 568 20.13 4.06 23.96
CA GLU A 568 21.39 3.36 23.75
C GLU A 568 22.57 4.00 24.49
N PRO A 569 22.78 5.36 24.48
CA PRO A 569 23.93 5.98 25.16
C PRO A 569 23.98 5.74 26.66
N ASP A 570 22.82 5.61 27.31
CA ASP A 570 22.68 5.51 28.76
C ASP A 570 22.48 4.06 29.23
N TYR A 571 22.08 3.13 28.32
CA TYR A 571 21.72 1.77 28.70
C TYR A 571 22.39 0.71 27.81
N PRO A 572 23.51 0.12 28.22
CA PRO A 572 24.24 -0.92 27.47
C PRO A 572 23.38 -2.13 27.05
N PHE A 573 22.36 -2.45 27.85
CA PHE A 573 21.40 -3.50 27.52
C PHE A 573 20.67 -3.21 26.20
N VAL A 574 20.35 -1.93 25.95
CA VAL A 574 19.67 -1.51 24.72
C VAL A 574 20.59 -1.63 23.51
N SER A 575 21.89 -1.35 23.65
CA SER A 575 22.88 -1.59 22.58
C SER A 575 22.91 -3.04 22.14
N LYS A 576 22.88 -3.99 23.10
CA LYS A 576 22.83 -5.43 22.78
C LYS A 576 21.56 -5.82 22.00
N ILE A 577 20.42 -5.23 22.36
CA ILE A 577 19.16 -5.47 21.65
C ILE A 577 19.21 -4.92 20.22
N LEU A 578 19.75 -3.72 20.03
CA LEU A 578 19.92 -3.11 18.71
C LEU A 578 20.85 -3.96 17.85
N GLU A 579 21.98 -4.40 18.40
CA GLU A 579 22.93 -5.28 17.73
C GLU A 579 22.29 -6.64 17.39
N TYR A 580 21.60 -7.28 18.32
CA TYR A 580 20.87 -8.53 18.10
C TYR A 580 19.88 -8.42 16.95
N ARG A 581 19.06 -7.36 16.92
CA ARG A 581 18.11 -7.10 15.85
C ARG A 581 18.79 -6.87 14.50
N GLN A 582 19.91 -6.16 14.52
CA GLN A 582 20.72 -5.92 13.32
C GLN A 582 21.26 -7.23 12.75
N LEU A 583 21.93 -8.06 13.57
CA LEU A 583 22.47 -9.35 13.15
C LEU A 583 21.36 -10.30 12.67
N THR A 584 20.24 -10.35 13.39
CA THR A 584 19.09 -11.19 13.01
C THR A 584 18.52 -10.76 11.65
N LYS A 585 18.41 -9.45 11.40
CA LYS A 585 17.95 -8.92 10.10
C LYS A 585 18.95 -9.25 8.99
N LEU A 586 20.26 -9.06 9.22
CA LEU A 586 21.29 -9.40 8.26
C LEU A 586 21.25 -10.88 7.90
N LYS A 587 21.10 -11.74 8.91
CA LYS A 587 21.01 -13.19 8.70
C LYS A 587 19.74 -13.56 7.93
N SER A 588 18.57 -13.21 8.43
CA SER A 588 17.30 -13.67 7.86
C SER A 588 17.04 -13.09 6.47
N THR A 589 17.34 -11.81 6.25
CA THR A 589 17.01 -11.13 4.99
C THR A 589 18.08 -11.36 3.92
N TYR A 590 19.36 -11.35 4.31
CA TYR A 590 20.43 -11.39 3.32
C TYR A 590 21.15 -12.73 3.30
N ALA A 591 21.64 -13.26 4.42
CA ALA A 591 22.35 -14.54 4.37
C ALA A 591 21.42 -15.70 3.95
N ASP A 592 20.31 -15.88 4.67
CA ASP A 592 19.36 -16.96 4.40
C ASP A 592 18.43 -16.59 3.23
N GLY A 593 18.02 -15.31 3.15
CA GLY A 593 17.08 -14.83 2.16
C GLY A 593 17.62 -14.79 0.74
N LEU A 594 18.91 -14.48 0.52
CA LEU A 594 19.53 -14.53 -0.80
C LEU A 594 19.82 -15.95 -1.27
N ALA A 595 20.14 -16.85 -0.32
CA ALA A 595 20.52 -18.22 -0.65
C ALA A 595 19.44 -18.99 -1.44
N VAL A 596 18.17 -18.68 -1.23
CA VAL A 596 17.05 -19.34 -1.93
C VAL A 596 16.90 -18.94 -3.39
N TYR A 597 17.54 -17.84 -3.80
CA TYR A 597 17.49 -17.32 -5.17
C TYR A 597 18.72 -17.66 -6.00
N ILE A 598 19.71 -18.36 -5.44
CA ILE A 598 20.90 -18.76 -6.19
C ILE A 598 20.52 -19.92 -7.13
N GLY A 599 20.64 -19.68 -8.42
CA GLY A 599 20.38 -20.65 -9.47
C GLY A 599 21.46 -21.75 -9.58
N GLU A 600 21.24 -22.74 -10.44
CA GLU A 600 22.20 -23.83 -10.73
C GLU A 600 23.52 -23.30 -11.32
N ASP A 601 23.48 -22.14 -11.96
CA ASP A 601 24.65 -21.43 -12.51
C ASP A 601 25.40 -20.57 -11.47
N ASN A 602 25.00 -20.66 -10.19
CA ASN A 602 25.49 -19.83 -9.08
C ASN A 602 25.19 -18.33 -9.24
N ARG A 603 24.16 -17.96 -10.01
CA ARG A 603 23.73 -16.57 -10.18
C ARG A 603 22.39 -16.32 -9.53
N ILE A 604 22.16 -15.07 -9.16
CA ILE A 604 20.86 -14.57 -8.80
C ILE A 604 20.33 -13.77 -10.01
N HIS A 605 19.20 -14.23 -10.55
CA HIS A 605 18.44 -13.58 -11.62
C HIS A 605 17.29 -12.81 -11.00
N GLY A 606 17.61 -11.64 -10.38
CA GLY A 606 16.61 -10.79 -9.77
C GLY A 606 15.70 -10.14 -10.80
N LYS A 607 14.51 -9.71 -10.39
CA LYS A 607 13.57 -8.96 -11.23
C LYS A 607 13.67 -7.47 -11.00
N PHE A 608 13.68 -6.70 -12.08
CA PHE A 608 13.76 -5.24 -12.07
C PHE A 608 12.50 -4.63 -12.71
N ASN A 609 11.65 -4.03 -11.89
CA ASN A 609 10.33 -3.59 -12.29
C ASN A 609 10.31 -2.10 -12.65
N GLN A 610 9.78 -1.76 -13.83
CA GLN A 610 9.61 -0.39 -14.32
C GLN A 610 8.34 0.28 -13.79
N THR A 611 7.32 -0.48 -13.40
CA THR A 611 5.93 -0.02 -13.21
C THR A 611 5.49 0.05 -11.75
N ILE A 612 6.43 0.03 -10.78
CA ILE A 612 6.08 0.00 -9.34
C ILE A 612 6.21 1.37 -8.68
N THR A 613 7.27 2.12 -8.99
CA THR A 613 7.53 3.37 -8.27
C THR A 613 6.84 4.55 -8.91
N ALA A 614 6.24 5.42 -8.10
CA ALA A 614 5.59 6.63 -8.62
C ALA A 614 6.59 7.69 -9.13
N THR A 615 7.90 7.53 -8.86
CA THR A 615 8.96 8.48 -9.27
C THR A 615 9.65 8.10 -10.58
N GLY A 616 9.35 6.96 -11.15
CA GLY A 616 10.08 6.43 -12.31
C GLY A 616 11.34 5.62 -11.98
N ARG A 617 11.72 5.51 -10.70
CA ARG A 617 12.83 4.63 -10.30
C ARG A 617 12.52 3.17 -10.60
N ILE A 618 13.53 2.40 -10.95
CA ILE A 618 13.43 0.94 -11.08
C ILE A 618 13.37 0.36 -9.66
N SER A 619 12.54 -0.64 -9.44
CA SER A 619 12.55 -1.40 -8.19
C SER A 619 13.05 -2.82 -8.42
N SER A 620 13.72 -3.40 -7.43
CA SER A 620 14.23 -4.77 -7.48
C SER A 620 13.44 -5.68 -6.57
N THR A 621 13.08 -6.87 -7.10
CA THR A 621 12.36 -7.94 -6.36
C THR A 621 12.96 -9.29 -6.71
N GLU A 622 12.68 -10.29 -5.91
CA GLU A 622 13.07 -11.69 -6.14
C GLU A 622 14.59 -11.92 -6.35
N PRO A 623 15.48 -11.43 -5.45
CA PRO A 623 15.29 -10.63 -4.25
C PRO A 623 15.47 -9.12 -4.49
N ASN A 624 15.21 -8.29 -3.46
CA ASN A 624 15.54 -6.88 -3.53
C ASN A 624 17.04 -6.64 -3.31
N LEU A 625 17.80 -6.55 -4.40
CA LEU A 625 19.25 -6.32 -4.40
C LEU A 625 19.62 -4.85 -4.14
N GLN A 626 18.68 -3.92 -4.29
CA GLN A 626 18.92 -2.48 -4.09
C GLN A 626 19.00 -2.07 -2.62
N ASN A 627 18.60 -2.94 -1.69
CA ASN A 627 18.58 -2.66 -0.26
C ASN A 627 19.72 -3.30 0.52
N ILE A 628 20.75 -3.81 -0.14
CA ILE A 628 21.91 -4.40 0.54
C ILE A 628 22.71 -3.29 1.25
N PRO A 629 22.93 -3.40 2.58
CA PRO A 629 23.50 -2.32 3.37
C PRO A 629 24.95 -2.00 2.98
N VAL A 630 25.26 -0.71 2.81
CA VAL A 630 26.61 -0.21 2.47
C VAL A 630 27.29 0.43 3.67
N ARG A 631 26.53 1.10 4.54
CA ARG A 631 27.09 1.96 5.59
C ARG A 631 27.70 1.22 6.76
N MET A 632 27.26 -0.04 6.98
CA MET A 632 27.70 -0.85 8.12
C MET A 632 28.78 -1.84 7.69
N PRO A 633 29.85 -2.03 8.49
CA PRO A 633 30.92 -2.99 8.15
C PRO A 633 30.39 -4.40 7.84
N LEU A 634 29.47 -4.91 8.68
CA LEU A 634 28.83 -6.21 8.46
C LEU A 634 27.96 -6.24 7.20
N GLY A 635 27.35 -5.12 6.82
CA GLY A 635 26.59 -5.03 5.57
C GLY A 635 27.49 -5.11 4.34
N ARG A 636 28.68 -4.48 4.38
CA ARG A 636 29.68 -4.57 3.31
C ARG A 636 30.17 -6.00 3.08
N GLU A 637 30.27 -6.82 4.13
CA GLU A 637 30.62 -8.23 3.98
C GLU A 637 29.68 -9.00 3.05
N ILE A 638 28.40 -8.60 2.99
CA ILE A 638 27.44 -9.18 2.04
C ILE A 638 27.81 -8.84 0.60
N ARG A 639 28.29 -7.61 0.34
CA ARG A 639 28.72 -7.21 -1.02
C ARG A 639 29.91 -8.02 -1.52
N LYS A 640 30.77 -8.52 -0.62
CA LYS A 640 31.92 -9.38 -0.96
C LYS A 640 31.55 -10.78 -1.44
N VAL A 641 30.34 -11.24 -1.21
CA VAL A 641 29.88 -12.54 -1.72
C VAL A 641 29.47 -12.48 -3.20
N PHE A 642 29.17 -11.28 -3.69
CA PHE A 642 28.94 -11.08 -5.11
C PHE A 642 30.28 -10.93 -5.84
N ILE A 643 30.55 -11.87 -6.71
CA ILE A 643 31.82 -12.01 -7.42
C ILE A 643 31.61 -12.04 -8.94
N PRO A 644 32.54 -11.57 -9.74
CA PRO A 644 32.45 -11.74 -11.20
C PRO A 644 32.75 -13.18 -11.59
N LYS A 645 32.34 -13.58 -12.79
CA LYS A 645 32.74 -14.84 -13.42
C LYS A 645 34.26 -14.90 -13.58
N GLU A 646 34.81 -16.11 -13.63
CA GLU A 646 36.23 -16.34 -13.90
C GLU A 646 36.66 -15.67 -15.21
N GLY A 647 37.77 -14.93 -15.18
CA GLY A 647 38.28 -14.11 -16.30
C GLY A 647 37.53 -12.77 -16.48
N CYS A 648 36.73 -12.39 -15.49
CA CYS A 648 36.05 -11.10 -15.45
C CYS A 648 36.38 -10.34 -14.16
N VAL A 649 36.10 -9.03 -14.18
CA VAL A 649 36.09 -8.14 -13.02
C VAL A 649 34.76 -7.40 -12.96
N PHE A 650 34.40 -6.85 -11.81
CA PHE A 650 33.34 -5.85 -11.74
C PHE A 650 33.88 -4.46 -12.04
N ILE A 651 33.10 -3.72 -12.81
CA ILE A 651 33.28 -2.28 -13.01
C ILE A 651 32.00 -1.62 -12.51
N ASP A 652 32.13 -0.81 -11.49
CA ASP A 652 31.05 -0.03 -10.91
C ASP A 652 31.19 1.44 -11.26
N ALA A 653 30.08 2.08 -11.59
CA ALA A 653 30.03 3.50 -11.84
C ALA A 653 28.85 4.13 -11.13
N ASP A 654 29.15 5.14 -10.30
CA ASP A 654 28.17 5.83 -9.46
C ASP A 654 28.15 7.33 -9.78
N TYR A 655 26.95 7.91 -9.87
CA TYR A 655 26.81 9.36 -10.03
C TYR A 655 27.15 10.10 -8.74
N SER A 656 28.07 11.03 -8.84
CA SER A 656 28.38 11.91 -7.72
C SER A 656 27.28 12.96 -7.51
N GLN A 657 26.40 12.72 -6.51
CA GLN A 657 25.37 13.67 -6.04
C GLN A 657 24.39 14.13 -7.13
N ILE A 658 23.89 13.21 -7.92
CA ILE A 658 23.03 13.52 -9.09
C ILE A 658 21.83 14.41 -8.74
N GLU A 659 21.14 14.16 -7.62
CA GLU A 659 19.95 14.92 -7.23
C GLU A 659 20.28 16.41 -6.95
N LEU A 660 21.42 16.69 -6.33
CA LEU A 660 21.86 18.08 -6.09
C LEU A 660 22.31 18.77 -7.39
N ARG A 661 22.90 18.06 -8.34
CA ARG A 661 23.26 18.59 -9.67
C ARG A 661 22.02 18.91 -10.49
N ILE A 662 21.00 18.05 -10.42
CA ILE A 662 19.68 18.31 -11.03
C ILE A 662 19.02 19.51 -10.37
N LEU A 663 19.06 19.62 -9.03
CA LEU A 663 18.55 20.80 -8.33
C LEU A 663 19.27 22.08 -8.77
N ALA A 664 20.60 22.04 -8.94
CA ALA A 664 21.37 23.19 -9.45
C ALA A 664 20.89 23.62 -10.84
N HIS A 665 20.70 22.66 -11.73
CA HIS A 665 20.21 22.91 -13.08
C HIS A 665 18.77 23.45 -13.10
N MET A 666 17.84 22.79 -12.41
CA MET A 666 16.41 23.15 -12.43
C MET A 666 16.13 24.45 -11.71
N SER A 667 16.88 24.78 -10.67
CA SER A 667 16.72 26.04 -9.92
C SER A 667 17.42 27.24 -10.57
N ASP A 668 18.33 27.00 -11.53
CA ASP A 668 19.27 27.98 -12.11
C ASP A 668 19.95 28.83 -11.03
N ASP A 669 20.21 28.25 -9.86
CA ASP A 669 20.88 28.96 -8.75
C ASP A 669 22.34 29.18 -9.07
N LYS A 670 22.75 30.44 -9.21
CA LYS A 670 24.09 30.83 -9.66
C LYS A 670 25.18 30.38 -8.69
N ASN A 671 24.88 30.44 -7.37
CA ASN A 671 25.87 30.09 -6.36
C ASN A 671 26.09 28.56 -6.34
N LEU A 672 25.03 27.79 -6.52
CA LEU A 672 25.11 26.33 -6.56
C LEU A 672 25.78 25.85 -7.85
N ILE A 673 25.44 26.45 -8.99
CA ILE A 673 26.09 26.16 -10.28
C ILE A 673 27.59 26.52 -10.22
N ASP A 674 27.92 27.68 -9.67
CA ASP A 674 29.31 28.11 -9.51
C ASP A 674 30.13 27.17 -8.62
N ALA A 675 29.50 26.74 -7.52
CA ALA A 675 30.11 25.77 -6.61
C ALA A 675 30.45 24.45 -7.32
N TYR A 676 29.57 23.92 -8.17
CA TYR A 676 29.81 22.68 -8.91
C TYR A 676 30.88 22.87 -10.03
N ASN A 677 30.92 24.04 -10.64
CA ASN A 677 31.87 24.29 -11.72
C ASN A 677 33.30 24.61 -11.23
N HIS A 678 33.44 25.11 -9.99
CA HIS A 678 34.73 25.57 -9.44
C HIS A 678 35.12 24.87 -8.12
N SER A 679 34.22 24.26 -7.40
CA SER A 679 34.47 23.60 -6.10
C SER A 679 34.34 22.09 -6.21
N LYS A 680 35.34 21.37 -5.70
CA LYS A 680 35.31 19.91 -5.66
C LYS A 680 34.45 19.37 -4.53
N ASP A 681 34.08 20.18 -3.53
CA ASP A 681 33.34 19.77 -2.35
C ASP A 681 32.14 20.70 -2.08
N ILE A 682 30.99 20.34 -2.65
CA ILE A 682 29.76 21.12 -2.50
C ILE A 682 29.30 21.25 -1.05
N HIS A 683 29.55 20.25 -0.20
CA HIS A 683 29.14 20.30 1.20
C HIS A 683 30.02 21.28 2.00
N ALA A 684 31.30 21.35 1.68
CA ALA A 684 32.19 22.34 2.25
C ALA A 684 31.84 23.75 1.76
N ALA A 685 31.54 23.92 0.46
CA ALA A 685 31.08 25.20 -0.08
C ALA A 685 29.79 25.67 0.55
N THR A 686 28.79 24.78 0.72
CA THR A 686 27.55 25.08 1.43
C THR A 686 27.82 25.47 2.90
N ALA A 687 28.70 24.72 3.60
CA ALA A 687 29.06 25.03 4.97
C ALA A 687 29.70 26.41 5.10
N SER A 688 30.61 26.75 4.21
CA SER A 688 31.24 28.07 4.16
C SER A 688 30.20 29.19 4.04
N LEU A 689 29.22 29.04 3.18
CA LEU A 689 28.16 30.02 2.99
C LEU A 689 27.17 30.08 4.16
N VAL A 690 26.70 28.94 4.65
CA VAL A 690 25.70 28.87 5.72
C VAL A 690 26.25 29.26 7.09
N PHE A 691 27.50 28.90 7.39
CA PHE A 691 28.16 29.21 8.66
C PHE A 691 29.01 30.48 8.59
N HIS A 692 29.09 31.14 7.43
CA HIS A 692 29.86 32.38 7.21
C HIS A 692 31.34 32.23 7.59
N VAL A 693 31.93 31.09 7.25
CA VAL A 693 33.38 30.83 7.50
C VAL A 693 34.12 30.64 6.16
N PRO A 694 35.40 31.01 6.06
CA PRO A 694 36.22 30.73 4.87
C PRO A 694 36.21 29.21 4.57
N LEU A 695 36.28 28.86 3.27
CA LEU A 695 36.20 27.45 2.84
C LEU A 695 37.28 26.57 3.51
N GLU A 696 38.47 27.13 3.71
CA GLU A 696 39.62 26.47 4.32
C GLU A 696 39.44 26.24 5.84
N GLU A 697 38.54 26.96 6.47
CA GLU A 697 38.28 26.90 7.90
C GLU A 697 37.05 26.05 8.24
N VAL A 698 36.38 25.50 7.21
CA VAL A 698 35.20 24.65 7.42
C VAL A 698 35.59 23.38 8.18
N THR A 699 34.99 23.17 9.35
CA THR A 699 35.21 21.98 10.16
C THR A 699 34.51 20.76 9.57
N LYS A 700 34.97 19.56 9.96
CA LYS A 700 34.33 18.30 9.56
C LYS A 700 32.87 18.24 9.99
N GLU A 701 32.56 18.79 11.17
CA GLU A 701 31.21 18.85 11.72
C GLU A 701 30.31 19.79 10.88
N GLN A 702 30.78 21.00 10.58
CA GLN A 702 30.06 21.96 9.74
C GLN A 702 29.79 21.38 8.35
N ARG A 703 30.78 20.71 7.76
CA ARG A 703 30.63 20.02 6.48
C ARG A 703 29.58 18.90 6.56
N SER A 704 29.59 18.13 7.66
CA SER A 704 28.59 17.07 7.89
C SER A 704 27.18 17.65 8.05
N ASN A 705 27.05 18.75 8.81
CA ASN A 705 25.78 19.44 9.00
C ASN A 705 25.26 20.01 7.67
N ALA A 706 26.14 20.64 6.87
CA ALA A 706 25.78 21.13 5.54
C ALA A 706 25.37 19.99 4.60
N LYS A 707 25.99 18.81 4.69
CA LYS A 707 25.56 17.62 3.95
C LYS A 707 24.14 17.23 4.30
N ALA A 708 23.78 17.18 5.58
CA ALA A 708 22.43 16.86 6.02
C ALA A 708 21.40 17.92 5.59
N VAL A 709 21.77 19.21 5.60
CA VAL A 709 20.94 20.30 5.09
C VAL A 709 20.73 20.18 3.57
N ASN A 710 21.81 19.97 2.80
CA ASN A 710 21.74 19.81 1.34
C ASN A 710 20.76 18.70 0.94
N PHE A 711 20.91 17.51 1.51
CA PHE A 711 19.99 16.40 1.22
C PHE A 711 18.59 16.64 1.79
N GLY A 712 18.52 17.19 3.01
CA GLY A 712 17.25 17.50 3.63
C GLY A 712 16.39 18.46 2.81
N ILE A 713 16.98 19.47 2.21
CA ILE A 713 16.28 20.45 1.34
C ILE A 713 15.68 19.76 0.10
N VAL A 714 16.44 18.88 -0.55
CA VAL A 714 15.94 18.09 -1.70
C VAL A 714 14.71 17.30 -1.33
N TYR A 715 14.66 16.76 -0.10
CA TYR A 715 13.55 15.98 0.40
C TYR A 715 12.46 16.79 1.11
N GLY A 716 12.56 18.13 1.10
CA GLY A 716 11.58 19.01 1.76
C GLY A 716 11.56 18.86 3.28
N ILE A 717 12.75 18.76 3.92
CA ILE A 717 12.88 18.56 5.36
C ILE A 717 12.29 19.74 6.14
N SER A 718 11.58 19.44 7.23
CA SER A 718 11.13 20.45 8.19
C SER A 718 12.21 20.77 9.22
N SER A 719 12.11 21.93 9.89
CA SER A 719 12.99 22.27 11.01
C SER A 719 12.95 21.22 12.14
N PHE A 720 11.81 20.53 12.31
CA PHE A 720 11.70 19.41 13.24
C PHE A 720 12.50 18.19 12.77
N GLY A 721 12.42 17.82 11.49
CA GLY A 721 13.20 16.73 10.93
C GLY A 721 14.69 17.00 11.06
N LEU A 722 15.15 18.16 10.59
CA LEU A 722 16.55 18.56 10.64
C LEU A 722 17.09 18.65 12.08
N SER A 723 16.29 19.11 13.05
CA SER A 723 16.70 19.15 14.45
C SER A 723 16.95 17.75 15.04
N ASN A 724 16.17 16.75 14.61
CA ASN A 724 16.40 15.36 15.03
C ASN A 724 17.64 14.77 14.34
N ASP A 725 17.83 15.02 13.04
CA ASP A 725 18.94 14.45 12.28
C ASP A 725 20.30 14.98 12.76
N LEU A 726 20.34 16.25 13.14
CA LEU A 726 21.58 16.91 13.61
C LEU A 726 21.71 16.93 15.14
N SER A 727 20.70 16.45 15.88
CA SER A 727 20.66 16.54 17.35
C SER A 727 20.83 17.98 17.89
N ILE A 728 20.28 18.98 17.18
CA ILE A 728 20.28 20.40 17.53
C ILE A 728 18.88 20.89 17.93
N SER A 729 18.78 22.09 18.46
CA SER A 729 17.47 22.69 18.76
C SER A 729 16.69 22.99 17.48
N ARG A 730 15.36 22.94 17.56
CA ARG A 730 14.47 23.30 16.43
C ARG A 730 14.74 24.72 15.91
N LYS A 731 15.11 25.64 16.81
CA LYS A 731 15.41 27.04 16.47
C LYS A 731 16.68 27.15 15.64
N GLU A 732 17.72 26.38 15.98
CA GLU A 732 18.96 26.31 15.22
C GLU A 732 18.72 25.66 13.84
N ALA A 733 17.96 24.58 13.79
CA ALA A 733 17.58 23.95 12.53
C ALA A 733 16.79 24.90 11.60
N GLU A 734 15.87 25.70 12.16
CA GLU A 734 15.14 26.73 11.42
C GLU A 734 16.07 27.82 10.88
N GLN A 735 17.08 28.23 11.69
CA GLN A 735 18.07 29.19 11.25
C GLN A 735 18.94 28.62 10.12
N TYR A 736 19.39 27.37 10.20
CA TYR A 736 20.17 26.75 9.15
C TYR A 736 19.41 26.67 7.80
N ILE A 737 18.11 26.30 7.83
CA ILE A 737 17.27 26.28 6.63
C ILE A 737 17.14 27.70 6.07
N LYS A 738 16.96 28.71 6.92
CA LYS A 738 16.84 30.10 6.51
C LYS A 738 18.13 30.62 5.86
N ASP A 739 19.28 30.36 6.47
CA ASP A 739 20.58 30.79 5.95
C ASP A 739 20.94 30.07 4.65
N TYR A 740 20.55 28.79 4.53
CA TYR A 740 20.65 28.05 3.28
C TYR A 740 19.86 28.75 2.14
N PHE A 741 18.61 29.12 2.37
CA PHE A 741 17.80 29.79 1.34
C PHE A 741 18.21 31.24 1.07
N ILE A 742 18.90 31.90 2.00
CA ILE A 742 19.55 33.18 1.75
C ILE A 742 20.76 33.00 0.82
N SER A 743 21.52 31.92 1.04
CA SER A 743 22.70 31.57 0.23
C SER A 743 22.34 31.06 -1.15
N TYR A 744 21.19 30.36 -1.28
CA TYR A 744 20.70 29.76 -2.50
C TYR A 744 19.25 30.20 -2.83
N PRO A 745 19.05 31.48 -3.20
CA PRO A 745 17.70 32.02 -3.44
C PRO A 745 16.99 31.39 -4.65
N GLY A 746 17.74 30.95 -5.65
CA GLY A 746 17.20 30.21 -6.81
C GLY A 746 16.51 28.93 -6.40
N ILE A 747 17.10 28.17 -5.47
CA ILE A 747 16.52 26.94 -4.94
C ILE A 747 15.18 27.24 -4.25
N LYS A 748 15.12 28.27 -3.39
CA LYS A 748 13.89 28.65 -2.71
C LYS A 748 12.79 28.95 -3.70
N ASN A 749 13.08 29.78 -4.71
CA ASN A 749 12.12 30.16 -5.75
C ASN A 749 11.63 28.95 -6.53
N TYR A 750 12.55 28.04 -6.89
CA TYR A 750 12.22 26.81 -7.60
C TYR A 750 11.25 25.92 -6.80
N LEU A 751 11.57 25.65 -5.53
CA LEU A 751 10.73 24.79 -4.67
C LEU A 751 9.34 25.39 -4.44
N ASP A 752 9.27 26.72 -4.18
CA ASP A 752 7.99 27.41 -4.00
C ASP A 752 7.14 27.36 -5.29
N ASN A 753 7.77 27.55 -6.45
CA ASN A 753 7.11 27.46 -7.75
C ASN A 753 6.65 26.04 -8.07
N SER A 754 7.47 25.02 -7.77
CA SER A 754 7.12 23.62 -7.96
C SER A 754 5.83 23.23 -7.19
N VAL A 755 5.71 23.69 -5.94
CA VAL A 755 4.49 23.49 -5.15
C VAL A 755 3.29 24.22 -5.74
N LYS A 756 3.49 25.49 -6.18
CA LYS A 756 2.42 26.30 -6.77
C LYS A 756 1.92 25.66 -8.07
N GLU A 757 2.83 25.31 -8.98
CA GLU A 757 2.49 24.68 -10.25
C GLU A 757 1.80 23.33 -10.06
N ALA A 758 2.28 22.51 -9.10
CA ALA A 758 1.65 21.23 -8.79
C ALA A 758 0.22 21.40 -8.23
N LYS A 759 -0.02 22.45 -7.43
CA LYS A 759 -1.40 22.79 -6.96
C LYS A 759 -2.31 23.22 -8.11
N GLU A 760 -1.79 23.91 -9.10
CA GLU A 760 -2.56 24.37 -10.26
C GLU A 760 -2.84 23.23 -11.26
N LYS A 761 -1.83 22.36 -11.51
CA LYS A 761 -1.89 21.30 -12.52
C LYS A 761 -2.41 19.95 -11.98
N GLY A 762 -2.30 19.73 -10.68
CA GLY A 762 -2.59 18.43 -10.03
C GLY A 762 -1.45 17.40 -10.11
N TYR A 763 -0.32 17.74 -10.75
CA TYR A 763 0.84 16.85 -10.91
C TYR A 763 2.15 17.61 -10.96
N SER A 764 3.26 16.92 -10.71
CA SER A 764 4.63 17.38 -10.94
C SER A 764 5.21 16.77 -12.22
N VAL A 765 6.25 17.40 -12.79
CA VAL A 765 6.87 16.99 -14.07
C VAL A 765 8.37 16.93 -13.93
N THR A 766 9.03 15.88 -14.47
CA THR A 766 10.49 15.78 -14.59
C THR A 766 11.03 16.59 -15.76
N MET A 767 12.35 16.74 -15.86
CA MET A 767 13.03 17.37 -17.00
C MET A 767 12.71 16.70 -18.34
N PHE A 768 12.34 15.42 -18.32
CA PHE A 768 12.04 14.62 -19.51
C PHE A 768 10.52 14.48 -19.78
N GLY A 769 9.68 15.20 -19.02
CA GLY A 769 8.26 15.22 -19.27
C GLY A 769 7.46 14.14 -18.51
N ARG A 770 8.09 13.29 -17.67
CA ARG A 770 7.39 12.34 -16.83
C ARG A 770 6.48 13.06 -15.84
N ARG A 771 5.19 12.69 -15.79
CA ARG A 771 4.21 13.29 -14.89
C ARG A 771 3.97 12.38 -13.68
N ARG A 772 3.84 13.00 -12.51
CA ARG A 772 3.40 12.33 -11.29
C ARG A 772 2.20 13.07 -10.72
N PRO A 773 0.99 12.49 -10.71
CA PRO A 773 -0.17 13.04 -10.03
C PRO A 773 0.07 13.18 -8.51
N ILE A 774 -0.48 14.23 -7.89
CA ILE A 774 -0.34 14.50 -6.45
C ILE A 774 -1.72 14.85 -5.87
N PRO A 775 -2.60 13.87 -5.70
CA PRO A 775 -3.95 14.08 -5.18
C PRO A 775 -3.96 14.63 -3.76
N GLU A 776 -2.91 14.40 -2.97
CA GLU A 776 -2.77 14.88 -1.60
C GLU A 776 -2.80 16.41 -1.49
N LEU A 777 -2.44 17.14 -2.53
CA LEU A 777 -2.44 18.61 -2.53
C LEU A 777 -3.84 19.22 -2.34
N THR A 778 -4.89 18.50 -2.72
CA THR A 778 -6.29 18.91 -2.57
C THR A 778 -6.98 18.36 -1.33
N SER A 779 -6.28 17.51 -0.54
CA SER A 779 -6.85 16.89 0.66
C SER A 779 -7.29 17.94 1.71
N GLY A 780 -8.41 17.69 2.37
CA GLY A 780 -8.86 18.44 3.55
C GLY A 780 -7.88 18.31 4.74
N ASN A 781 -7.10 17.19 4.80
CA ASN A 781 -6.17 16.92 5.88
C ASN A 781 -4.86 17.71 5.72
N PHE A 782 -4.52 18.51 6.74
CA PHE A 782 -3.30 19.32 6.73
C PHE A 782 -2.01 18.50 6.57
N MET A 783 -1.92 17.33 7.21
CA MET A 783 -0.74 16.48 7.14
C MET A 783 -0.55 15.86 5.75
N GLN A 784 -1.66 15.47 5.10
CA GLN A 784 -1.63 14.98 3.72
C GLN A 784 -1.25 16.09 2.75
N ARG A 785 -1.81 17.29 2.90
CA ARG A 785 -1.39 18.44 2.07
C ARG A 785 0.09 18.75 2.21
N GLN A 786 0.63 18.74 3.44
CA GLN A 786 2.06 18.91 3.66
C GLN A 786 2.89 17.80 3.04
N PHE A 787 2.38 16.56 3.06
CA PHE A 787 3.04 15.46 2.36
C PHE A 787 3.02 15.69 0.85
N GLY A 788 1.87 16.09 0.26
CA GLY A 788 1.78 16.45 -1.15
C GLY A 788 2.71 17.60 -1.55
N GLU A 789 2.89 18.61 -0.71
CA GLU A 789 3.86 19.70 -0.97
C GLU A 789 5.31 19.18 -1.02
N ARG A 790 5.69 18.27 -0.11
CA ARG A 790 7.03 17.62 -0.17
C ARG A 790 7.18 16.76 -1.43
N VAL A 791 6.14 16.04 -1.81
CA VAL A 791 6.13 15.26 -3.06
C VAL A 791 6.30 16.18 -4.27
N ALA A 792 5.64 17.34 -4.31
CA ALA A 792 5.76 18.31 -5.40
C ALA A 792 7.17 18.90 -5.52
N MET A 793 7.87 19.10 -4.41
CA MET A 793 9.25 19.56 -4.40
C MET A 793 10.26 18.49 -4.83
N ASN A 794 10.09 17.26 -4.33
CA ASN A 794 11.07 16.18 -4.50
C ASN A 794 10.91 15.43 -5.84
N SER A 795 9.66 15.15 -6.28
CA SER A 795 9.42 14.27 -7.42
C SER A 795 10.06 14.73 -8.74
N PRO A 796 10.10 16.03 -9.09
CA PRO A 796 10.78 16.48 -10.29
C PRO A 796 12.27 16.16 -10.27
N ILE A 797 12.92 16.29 -9.12
CA ILE A 797 14.36 16.05 -8.95
C ILE A 797 14.66 14.55 -8.99
N GLN A 798 13.99 13.79 -8.14
CA GLN A 798 14.19 12.33 -8.04
C GLN A 798 13.78 11.60 -9.32
N GLY A 799 12.68 12.03 -9.95
CA GLY A 799 12.24 11.46 -11.22
C GLY A 799 13.20 11.79 -12.37
N SER A 800 13.76 13.00 -12.42
CA SER A 800 14.78 13.35 -13.42
C SER A 800 16.07 12.55 -13.23
N ALA A 801 16.48 12.29 -11.99
CA ALA A 801 17.62 11.41 -11.70
C ALA A 801 17.35 9.98 -12.20
N ALA A 802 16.15 9.47 -12.00
CA ALA A 802 15.74 8.15 -12.50
C ALA A 802 15.74 8.11 -14.04
N ASP A 803 15.24 9.15 -14.70
CA ASP A 803 15.24 9.24 -16.17
C ASP A 803 16.67 9.31 -16.73
N ILE A 804 17.57 10.08 -16.13
CA ILE A 804 19.01 10.14 -16.51
C ILE A 804 19.66 8.76 -16.36
N MET A 805 19.43 8.07 -15.25
CA MET A 805 19.97 6.73 -15.03
C MET A 805 19.46 5.73 -16.08
N LYS A 806 18.18 5.80 -16.43
CA LYS A 806 17.58 4.97 -17.50
C LYS A 806 18.22 5.22 -18.85
N ILE A 807 18.41 6.50 -19.22
CA ILE A 807 19.06 6.89 -20.47
C ILE A 807 20.52 6.41 -20.49
N ALA A 808 21.24 6.57 -19.39
CA ALA A 808 22.60 6.06 -19.26
C ALA A 808 22.67 4.55 -19.48
N MET A 809 21.77 3.81 -18.80
CA MET A 809 21.69 2.35 -18.91
C MET A 809 21.39 1.88 -20.34
N ILE A 810 20.45 2.52 -21.03
CA ILE A 810 20.12 2.23 -22.42
C ILE A 810 21.33 2.46 -23.33
N ASN A 811 21.99 3.60 -23.17
CA ASN A 811 23.15 3.95 -24.00
C ASN A 811 24.33 3.00 -23.78
N VAL A 812 24.59 2.62 -22.50
CA VAL A 812 25.64 1.64 -22.17
C VAL A 812 25.31 0.27 -22.78
N ALA A 813 24.08 -0.23 -22.58
CA ALA A 813 23.65 -1.52 -23.11
C ALA A 813 23.76 -1.56 -24.66
N LYS A 814 23.31 -0.49 -25.32
CA LYS A 814 23.37 -0.33 -26.77
C LYS A 814 24.80 -0.35 -27.27
N GLU A 815 25.71 0.42 -26.67
CA GLU A 815 27.09 0.51 -27.14
C GLU A 815 27.90 -0.76 -26.87
N LEU A 816 27.66 -1.45 -25.74
CA LEU A 816 28.24 -2.78 -25.51
C LEU A 816 27.88 -3.75 -26.65
N LYS A 817 26.60 -3.73 -27.06
CA LYS A 817 26.09 -4.59 -28.14
C LYS A 817 26.64 -4.18 -29.52
N GLU A 818 26.63 -2.89 -29.85
CA GLU A 818 27.18 -2.38 -31.14
C GLU A 818 28.68 -2.68 -31.34
N LYS A 819 29.41 -2.78 -30.23
CA LYS A 819 30.85 -3.11 -30.28
C LYS A 819 31.13 -4.61 -30.11
N ASP A 820 30.09 -5.43 -30.10
CA ASP A 820 30.17 -6.91 -29.94
C ASP A 820 30.99 -7.32 -28.68
N LEU A 821 30.81 -6.55 -27.56
CA LEU A 821 31.49 -6.84 -26.31
C LEU A 821 30.71 -7.91 -25.54
N LYS A 822 31.45 -8.77 -24.84
CA LYS A 822 30.91 -9.87 -24.05
C LYS A 822 30.49 -9.42 -22.64
N SER A 823 31.01 -8.30 -22.19
CA SER A 823 30.69 -7.68 -20.90
C SER A 823 29.21 -7.32 -20.79
N LYS A 824 28.63 -7.49 -19.60
CA LYS A 824 27.18 -7.32 -19.37
C LYS A 824 26.89 -6.42 -18.16
N ILE A 825 25.85 -5.61 -18.26
CA ILE A 825 25.26 -4.98 -17.08
C ILE A 825 24.62 -6.10 -16.24
N VAL A 826 24.96 -6.16 -14.96
CA VAL A 826 24.46 -7.22 -14.06
C VAL A 826 23.60 -6.67 -12.92
N LEU A 827 23.71 -5.37 -12.63
CA LEU A 827 22.95 -4.76 -11.55
C LEU A 827 22.81 -3.24 -11.76
N GLN A 828 21.69 -2.70 -11.36
CA GLN A 828 21.42 -1.28 -11.20
C GLN A 828 20.92 -1.03 -9.76
N VAL A 829 21.59 -0.13 -9.02
CA VAL A 829 21.24 0.22 -7.64
C VAL A 829 21.22 1.75 -7.51
N HIS A 830 20.05 2.34 -7.30
CA HIS A 830 19.86 3.78 -7.16
C HIS A 830 20.47 4.60 -8.33
N ASP A 831 21.65 5.14 -8.15
CA ASP A 831 22.46 5.94 -9.10
C ASP A 831 23.73 5.23 -9.57
N GLU A 832 23.84 3.92 -9.32
CA GLU A 832 24.98 3.03 -9.59
C GLU A 832 24.64 2.03 -10.72
N LEU A 833 25.61 1.77 -11.62
CA LEU A 833 25.59 0.69 -12.60
C LEU A 833 26.78 -0.23 -12.40
N LEU A 834 26.51 -1.53 -12.24
CA LEU A 834 27.52 -2.58 -12.10
C LEU A 834 27.59 -3.43 -13.37
N ILE A 835 28.79 -3.52 -13.94
CA ILE A 835 29.08 -4.35 -15.13
C ILE A 835 30.03 -5.49 -14.76
N GLU A 836 29.70 -6.70 -15.17
CA GLU A 836 30.63 -7.81 -15.22
C GLU A 836 31.43 -7.73 -16.54
N ALA A 837 32.69 -7.31 -16.45
CA ALA A 837 33.52 -7.04 -17.61
C ALA A 837 34.62 -8.08 -17.76
N TYR A 838 34.82 -8.57 -18.99
CA TYR A 838 35.97 -9.43 -19.30
C TYR A 838 37.27 -8.65 -19.15
N GLU A 839 38.32 -9.28 -18.62
CA GLU A 839 39.63 -8.62 -18.35
C GLU A 839 40.20 -7.92 -19.57
N ASN A 840 40.02 -8.46 -20.76
CA ASN A 840 40.49 -7.86 -22.01
C ASN A 840 39.63 -6.71 -22.52
N GLU A 841 38.46 -6.45 -21.92
CA GLU A 841 37.52 -5.40 -22.33
C GLU A 841 37.47 -4.26 -21.31
N VAL A 842 38.16 -4.37 -20.14
CA VAL A 842 38.04 -3.47 -18.98
C VAL A 842 38.19 -1.99 -19.37
N GLU A 843 39.25 -1.61 -20.06
CA GLU A 843 39.50 -0.20 -20.37
C GLU A 843 38.47 0.37 -21.36
N GLN A 844 37.96 -0.47 -22.27
CA GLN A 844 36.92 -0.07 -23.20
C GLN A 844 35.58 0.08 -22.51
N VAL A 845 35.24 -0.86 -21.61
CA VAL A 845 33.99 -0.83 -20.83
C VAL A 845 33.99 0.35 -19.85
N LYS A 846 35.09 0.66 -19.19
CA LYS A 846 35.24 1.86 -18.34
C LYS A 846 34.95 3.15 -19.12
N ASP A 847 35.53 3.29 -20.33
CA ASP A 847 35.29 4.46 -21.17
C ASP A 847 33.81 4.56 -21.60
N ILE A 848 33.24 3.44 -22.05
CA ILE A 848 31.83 3.37 -22.44
C ILE A 848 30.94 3.78 -21.26
N LEU A 849 31.14 3.17 -20.09
CA LEU A 849 30.33 3.39 -18.91
C LEU A 849 30.41 4.85 -18.46
N LYS A 850 31.60 5.36 -18.23
CA LYS A 850 31.83 6.73 -17.79
C LYS A 850 31.22 7.74 -18.75
N ARG A 851 31.56 7.65 -20.02
CA ARG A 851 31.13 8.61 -21.05
C ARG A 851 29.60 8.61 -21.24
N ASN A 852 28.98 7.44 -21.32
CA ASN A 852 27.53 7.36 -21.51
C ASN A 852 26.76 7.84 -20.27
N MET A 853 27.28 7.63 -19.08
CA MET A 853 26.66 8.18 -17.86
C MET A 853 26.87 9.71 -17.80
N GLU A 854 28.06 10.22 -18.01
CA GLU A 854 28.35 11.68 -18.00
C GLU A 854 27.56 12.44 -19.07
N GLN A 855 27.24 11.80 -20.19
CA GLN A 855 26.55 12.41 -21.35
C GLN A 855 25.06 12.07 -21.42
N ALA A 856 24.51 11.38 -20.41
CA ALA A 856 23.09 10.97 -20.40
C ALA A 856 22.12 12.18 -20.37
N ALA A 857 22.58 13.32 -19.90
CA ALA A 857 21.82 14.58 -19.94
C ALA A 857 22.74 15.79 -20.04
N HIS A 858 22.20 16.89 -20.58
CA HIS A 858 22.91 18.17 -20.62
C HIS A 858 22.39 19.09 -19.51
N LEU A 859 23.19 19.22 -18.45
CA LEU A 859 22.90 20.10 -17.33
C LEU A 859 23.77 21.36 -17.35
N ASN A 860 23.41 22.39 -16.57
CA ASN A 860 24.24 23.59 -16.36
C ASN A 860 25.48 23.31 -15.47
N VAL A 861 25.59 22.10 -14.96
CA VAL A 861 26.69 21.57 -14.17
C VAL A 861 27.13 20.22 -14.74
N PRO A 862 28.39 19.80 -14.61
CA PRO A 862 28.83 18.51 -15.09
C PRO A 862 28.12 17.38 -14.34
N LEU A 863 27.90 16.27 -15.03
CA LEU A 863 27.53 14.99 -14.40
C LEU A 863 28.83 14.23 -14.15
N ASP A 864 29.33 14.28 -12.92
CA ASP A 864 30.53 13.53 -12.56
C ASP A 864 30.18 12.09 -12.17
N VAL A 865 30.99 11.16 -12.67
CA VAL A 865 30.82 9.72 -12.43
C VAL A 865 32.12 9.15 -11.87
N ASP A 866 32.05 8.53 -10.71
CA ASP A 866 33.14 7.77 -10.13
C ASP A 866 33.12 6.34 -10.68
N VAL A 867 34.25 5.85 -11.21
CA VAL A 867 34.35 4.51 -11.78
C VAL A 867 35.42 3.73 -11.05
N GLN A 868 35.07 2.58 -10.52
CA GLN A 868 35.98 1.68 -9.81
C GLN A 868 35.96 0.28 -10.40
N VAL A 869 37.00 -0.50 -10.12
CA VAL A 869 37.16 -1.88 -10.59
C VAL A 869 37.49 -2.76 -9.39
N GLY A 870 36.82 -3.92 -9.28
CA GLY A 870 37.05 -4.82 -8.16
C GLY A 870 36.80 -6.29 -8.51
N ASN A 871 37.31 -7.19 -7.65
CA ASN A 871 37.07 -8.63 -7.74
C ASN A 871 35.82 -9.09 -6.98
N ASN A 872 35.11 -8.19 -6.40
CA ASN A 872 33.79 -8.36 -5.79
C ASN A 872 33.10 -6.98 -5.75
N TRP A 873 31.82 -6.96 -5.44
CA TRP A 873 31.04 -5.72 -5.46
C TRP A 873 31.51 -4.70 -4.39
N ASP A 874 31.99 -5.13 -3.21
CA ASP A 874 32.51 -4.22 -2.19
C ASP A 874 33.80 -3.52 -2.61
N GLU A 875 34.68 -4.19 -3.39
CA GLU A 875 35.92 -3.62 -3.93
C GLU A 875 35.66 -2.67 -5.11
N ALA A 876 34.59 -2.95 -5.87
CA ALA A 876 34.25 -2.16 -7.04
C ALA A 876 33.45 -0.88 -6.68
N HIS A 877 32.91 -0.77 -5.46
CA HIS A 877 32.10 0.36 -4.97
C HIS A 877 32.91 1.34 -4.06
#